data_db200775c1ab3bb4ca0900bddf212814
#
_entry.id   db200775c1ab3bb4ca0900bddf212814
#
_cell.length_a   1.000
_cell.length_b   1.000
_cell.length_c   1.000
_cell.angle_alpha   90.00
_cell.angle_beta   90.00
_cell.angle_gamma   90.00
#
_symmetry.space_group_name_H-M   'P 1'
#
loop_
_entity.id
_entity.type
_entity.pdbx_description
1 polymer ?
#
loop_
_entity_poly.entity_id
_entity_poly.type
_entity_poly.pdbx_seq_one_letter_code
_entity_poly.pdbx_strand_id
1 'polypeptide(L)'
;MSIKLNNKLITLSTANTSYQMKIDELGYLFHTWYGKKIEGADDMSYRISSIDRGFSGNPYETMDRTYSLDVFPQEYPTFGNGDYRADCIQVVHPDGSNVLDLKYDSCEITRGKYQLKGLPGFTWSEDEGESIQVNLIDKESGIRVELLYGVLEKYDIITRSVRVVNTSQNTLKVEKALSACIDMVDGDFDLIHFHGKHAMEREFERSPLAHGKLRLESKRGTSSHQQNPFVILAKKGTNEVSGECIGAAFVYSGSFIIEAEVDQVNQTRLVVGLHPEQFEYILNAGDELVLPEVAFTYSDVGFEKLTHSYHDAVRANLQRGKFVHTHRPILINNWEATYFDFDADKLFDIASKAKSLGIEMLVMDDGWFGERYDDTKGLGDWYVNEKKLGSSLKELADRINVIDMKLGIWFEPEMINEDTNLYREHPDFMIRVPGRKGVKGREQYVLDFTRKDVRDYIKAMVVNILKNANISYVKWDMNRSLAAVYSAKLDANSMGEFHYRYVLGLYELLDELTTEFPDVLFEGCSGGGGRYDLGMLYYHPQIWLSDDTDPIERLKIQYGSSFAYPIGSAGAHVSASPNHQTMRRTPFETRATVAMAGTFGYELDLNKISDKEQEMVKSQVRDYLKYDELVHEGDYYRLTSPYDSNRVCAWQTVSKDKSFGLLSAVVQSLEANESNIYVYPRGLDETAVYEIAGAKRTGRVWMNGGFLIPRIKEEYESFRFEIKKV
;
A
#
# COMPACT_ATOMS: atom_id res chain seq x y z
N MET A 1 2.90 28.52 -9.67
CA MET A 1 2.31 27.62 -10.66
C MET A 1 3.28 26.49 -10.90
N SER A 2 2.87 25.32 -10.49
CA SER A 2 3.62 24.07 -10.65
C SER A 2 3.47 23.49 -12.06
N ILE A 3 2.45 23.93 -12.82
CA ILE A 3 2.18 23.46 -14.18
C ILE A 3 2.34 24.62 -15.18
N LYS A 4 3.13 24.40 -16.23
CA LYS A 4 3.37 25.38 -17.29
C LYS A 4 3.14 24.75 -18.66
N LEU A 5 2.43 25.47 -19.52
CA LEU A 5 2.26 25.17 -20.94
C LEU A 5 3.01 26.23 -21.77
N ASN A 6 4.01 25.81 -22.54
CA ASN A 6 4.82 26.69 -23.37
C ASN A 6 5.18 26.02 -24.70
N ASN A 7 4.72 26.56 -25.83
CA ASN A 7 5.05 26.07 -27.20
C ASN A 7 4.95 24.54 -27.34
N LYS A 8 3.79 23.94 -27.05
CA LYS A 8 3.56 22.49 -27.07
C LYS A 8 4.33 21.67 -26.00
N LEU A 9 5.07 22.32 -25.09
CA LEU A 9 5.68 21.69 -23.92
C LEU A 9 4.75 21.83 -22.72
N ILE A 10 4.47 20.74 -22.04
CA ILE A 10 3.76 20.69 -20.76
C ILE A 10 4.77 20.28 -19.70
N THR A 11 5.05 21.18 -18.76
CA THR A 11 6.01 20.91 -17.67
C THR A 11 5.32 20.98 -16.33
N LEU A 12 5.38 19.88 -15.58
CA LEU A 12 4.89 19.75 -14.21
C LEU A 12 6.10 19.84 -13.29
N SER A 13 6.08 20.71 -12.29
CA SER A 13 7.22 20.93 -11.39
C SER A 13 6.80 20.84 -9.94
N THR A 14 7.51 20.03 -9.18
CA THR A 14 7.44 20.01 -7.71
C THR A 14 8.50 20.90 -7.10
N ALA A 15 8.79 20.80 -5.80
CA ALA A 15 9.86 21.52 -5.17
C ALA A 15 11.24 21.20 -5.80
N ASN A 16 11.52 19.92 -6.08
CA ASN A 16 12.84 19.46 -6.50
C ASN A 16 12.84 18.70 -7.84
N THR A 17 11.69 18.40 -8.43
CA THR A 17 11.59 17.56 -9.62
C THR A 17 10.76 18.20 -10.72
N SER A 18 10.95 17.76 -11.97
CA SER A 18 10.09 18.12 -13.09
C SER A 18 9.75 16.90 -13.94
N TYR A 19 8.50 16.89 -14.41
CA TYR A 19 7.97 15.94 -15.39
C TYR A 19 7.57 16.72 -16.63
N GLN A 20 8.06 16.34 -17.82
CA GLN A 20 7.80 17.09 -19.04
C GLN A 20 7.30 16.21 -20.16
N MET A 21 6.31 16.73 -20.88
CA MET A 21 5.72 16.12 -22.07
C MET A 21 5.77 17.11 -23.23
N LYS A 22 5.81 16.59 -24.45
CA LYS A 22 5.77 17.39 -25.69
C LYS A 22 4.69 16.90 -26.63
N ILE A 23 3.87 17.81 -27.11
CA ILE A 23 2.97 17.60 -28.24
C ILE A 23 3.79 17.82 -29.51
N ASP A 24 3.91 16.79 -30.36
CA ASP A 24 4.68 16.87 -31.58
C ASP A 24 3.89 17.51 -32.76
N GLU A 25 4.49 17.55 -33.95
CA GLU A 25 3.88 18.13 -35.13
C GLU A 25 2.73 17.29 -35.70
N LEU A 26 2.71 15.98 -35.45
CA LEU A 26 1.66 15.06 -35.89
C LEU A 26 0.56 14.89 -34.86
N GLY A 27 0.70 15.53 -33.68
CA GLY A 27 -0.27 15.50 -32.57
C GLY A 27 -0.05 14.39 -31.57
N TYR A 28 1.03 13.64 -31.63
CA TYR A 28 1.35 12.66 -30.59
C TYR A 28 1.90 13.33 -29.35
N LEU A 29 1.64 12.75 -28.19
CA LEU A 29 2.13 13.22 -26.89
C LEU A 29 3.29 12.33 -26.43
N PHE A 30 4.49 12.91 -26.37
CA PHE A 30 5.72 12.22 -25.98
C PHE A 30 6.15 12.58 -24.57
N HIS A 31 6.65 11.59 -23.84
CA HIS A 31 7.38 11.79 -22.60
C HIS A 31 8.79 12.31 -22.92
N THR A 32 9.22 13.38 -22.28
CA THR A 32 10.55 13.96 -22.56
C THR A 32 11.48 13.97 -21.36
N TRP A 33 10.92 14.06 -20.13
CA TRP A 33 11.71 14.14 -18.91
C TRP A 33 10.91 13.74 -17.67
N TYR A 34 11.52 12.98 -16.80
CA TYR A 34 11.17 12.90 -15.39
C TYR A 34 12.47 12.79 -14.58
N GLY A 35 12.76 13.79 -13.75
CA GLY A 35 14.03 13.88 -13.04
C GLY A 35 14.17 15.16 -12.24
N LYS A 36 15.40 15.59 -12.04
CA LYS A 36 15.70 16.89 -11.40
C LYS A 36 14.92 18.03 -12.01
N LYS A 37 14.58 18.99 -11.17
CA LYS A 37 13.85 20.18 -11.59
C LYS A 37 14.57 20.92 -12.72
N ILE A 38 13.81 21.23 -13.77
CA ILE A 38 14.21 22.08 -14.91
C ILE A 38 13.33 23.32 -14.92
N GLU A 39 13.79 24.37 -15.62
CA GLU A 39 12.98 25.56 -15.83
C GLU A 39 11.90 25.28 -16.88
N GLY A 40 10.73 25.94 -16.75
CA GLY A 40 9.58 25.65 -17.61
C GLY A 40 9.76 25.99 -19.09
N ALA A 41 10.85 26.63 -19.48
CA ALA A 41 11.23 26.93 -20.88
C ALA A 41 12.26 25.94 -21.43
N ASP A 42 12.88 25.11 -20.60
CA ASP A 42 13.84 24.10 -21.03
C ASP A 42 13.12 23.01 -21.82
N ASP A 43 13.67 22.67 -22.98
CA ASP A 43 13.09 21.62 -23.86
C ASP A 43 13.97 20.36 -23.81
N MET A 44 13.51 19.32 -23.13
CA MET A 44 14.21 18.04 -23.02
C MET A 44 13.93 17.11 -24.21
N SER A 45 13.11 17.52 -25.17
CA SER A 45 12.78 16.68 -26.35
C SER A 45 13.96 16.46 -27.31
N TYR A 46 15.05 17.23 -27.20
CA TYR A 46 16.27 16.98 -27.94
C TYR A 46 16.87 15.56 -27.70
N ARG A 47 16.47 14.92 -26.62
CA ARG A 47 16.89 13.55 -26.26
C ARG A 47 16.19 12.48 -27.11
N ILE A 48 15.08 12.83 -27.78
CA ILE A 48 14.35 11.89 -28.64
C ILE A 48 15.16 11.67 -29.91
N SER A 49 15.58 10.43 -30.15
CA SER A 49 16.42 10.09 -31.29
C SER A 49 15.61 9.73 -32.53
N SER A 50 15.85 10.39 -33.64
CA SER A 50 15.28 10.10 -34.97
C SER A 50 16.30 9.33 -35.81
N ILE A 51 16.12 8.01 -35.95
CA ILE A 51 16.99 7.14 -36.74
C ILE A 51 16.12 6.24 -37.62
N ASP A 52 16.49 6.00 -38.86
CA ASP A 52 15.78 5.07 -39.76
C ASP A 52 15.65 3.69 -39.11
N ARG A 53 14.42 3.20 -38.91
CA ARG A 53 14.09 1.92 -38.26
C ARG A 53 13.82 0.78 -39.25
N GLY A 54 13.98 1.04 -40.52
CA GLY A 54 13.89 0.03 -41.56
C GLY A 54 12.49 -0.54 -41.73
N PHE A 55 12.11 -1.52 -40.90
CA PHE A 55 10.85 -2.26 -41.04
C PHE A 55 9.72 -1.77 -40.12
N SER A 56 9.99 -0.85 -39.20
CA SER A 56 8.95 -0.25 -38.37
C SER A 56 8.09 0.72 -39.20
N GLY A 57 6.78 0.71 -38.92
CA GLY A 57 5.85 1.59 -39.63
C GLY A 57 6.02 3.06 -39.32
N ASN A 58 5.63 3.91 -40.27
CA ASN A 58 5.51 5.35 -40.12
C ASN A 58 4.03 5.74 -40.11
N PRO A 59 3.61 6.75 -39.37
CA PRO A 59 2.30 7.36 -39.54
C PRO A 59 2.06 7.82 -40.98
N TYR A 60 0.81 7.74 -41.42
CA TYR A 60 0.43 8.08 -42.81
C TYR A 60 0.82 9.52 -43.21
N GLU A 61 0.82 10.44 -42.22
CA GLU A 61 1.06 11.86 -42.41
C GLU A 61 2.53 12.22 -42.70
N THR A 62 3.45 11.26 -42.63
CA THR A 62 4.87 11.52 -42.87
C THR A 62 5.52 10.47 -43.77
N MET A 63 6.44 10.94 -44.64
CA MET A 63 7.33 10.09 -45.45
C MET A 63 8.71 9.92 -44.77
N ASP A 64 8.90 10.51 -43.59
CA ASP A 64 10.15 10.43 -42.83
C ASP A 64 10.29 9.05 -42.18
N ARG A 65 11.17 8.21 -42.72
CA ARG A 65 11.46 6.87 -42.22
C ARG A 65 12.14 6.85 -40.83
N THR A 66 12.59 7.99 -40.35
CA THR A 66 13.14 8.12 -39.01
C THR A 66 12.04 8.38 -37.96
N TYR A 67 10.84 8.70 -38.39
CA TYR A 67 9.69 8.89 -37.51
C TYR A 67 8.99 7.55 -37.28
N SER A 68 9.14 6.99 -36.07
CA SER A 68 8.51 5.71 -35.74
C SER A 68 8.09 5.66 -34.26
N LEU A 69 6.81 5.37 -34.04
CA LEU A 69 6.26 5.20 -32.69
C LEU A 69 6.88 3.99 -31.95
N ASP A 70 7.48 3.04 -32.67
CA ASP A 70 8.18 1.87 -32.10
C ASP A 70 9.38 2.24 -31.20
N VAL A 71 9.89 3.47 -31.33
CA VAL A 71 11.04 3.92 -30.53
C VAL A 71 10.86 5.30 -29.89
N PHE A 72 9.81 6.03 -30.24
CA PHE A 72 9.55 7.31 -29.61
C PHE A 72 8.95 7.11 -28.20
N PRO A 73 9.39 7.91 -27.22
CA PRO A 73 8.91 7.79 -25.84
C PRO A 73 7.48 8.34 -25.73
N GLN A 74 6.49 7.47 -25.80
CA GLN A 74 5.09 7.83 -25.74
C GLN A 74 4.59 8.04 -24.30
N GLU A 75 3.73 9.02 -24.11
CA GLU A 75 3.12 9.28 -22.83
C GLU A 75 1.99 8.29 -22.51
N TYR A 76 1.25 7.85 -23.53
CA TYR A 76 0.19 6.84 -23.38
C TYR A 76 0.11 5.97 -24.65
N PRO A 77 0.97 4.97 -24.77
CA PRO A 77 1.05 4.12 -25.96
C PRO A 77 -0.22 3.28 -26.16
N THR A 78 -0.64 3.15 -27.42
CA THR A 78 -1.84 2.40 -27.82
C THR A 78 -1.46 1.16 -28.61
N PHE A 79 -2.35 0.18 -28.61
CA PHE A 79 -2.20 -1.01 -29.43
C PHE A 79 -2.51 -0.72 -30.91
N GLY A 80 -1.75 -1.34 -31.81
CA GLY A 80 -2.09 -1.44 -33.24
C GLY A 80 -1.57 -0.33 -34.15
N ASN A 81 -0.92 0.72 -33.62
CA ASN A 81 -0.43 1.87 -34.38
C ASN A 81 1.06 1.84 -34.72
N GLY A 82 1.72 0.68 -34.59
CA GLY A 82 3.12 0.49 -34.96
C GLY A 82 4.12 0.63 -33.83
N ASP A 83 3.69 0.82 -32.56
CA ASP A 83 4.49 0.56 -31.37
C ASP A 83 4.27 -0.89 -30.93
N TYR A 84 5.34 -1.67 -30.81
CA TYR A 84 5.30 -3.10 -30.44
C TYR A 84 5.73 -3.35 -28.98
N ARG A 85 6.06 -2.30 -28.26
CA ARG A 85 6.38 -2.35 -26.82
C ARG A 85 5.09 -2.44 -25.98
N ALA A 86 5.22 -2.47 -24.66
CA ALA A 86 4.06 -2.50 -23.77
C ALA A 86 3.13 -1.30 -24.02
N ASP A 87 1.90 -1.57 -24.38
CA ASP A 87 0.82 -0.60 -24.57
C ASP A 87 0.03 -0.35 -23.27
N CYS A 88 -0.63 0.79 -23.19
CA CYS A 88 -1.48 1.14 -22.06
C CYS A 88 -2.97 0.88 -22.29
N ILE A 89 -3.42 0.82 -23.53
CA ILE A 89 -4.84 0.66 -23.82
C ILE A 89 -5.05 -0.22 -25.06
N GLN A 90 -6.04 -1.13 -24.96
CA GLN A 90 -6.54 -1.94 -26.06
C GLN A 90 -8.07 -1.85 -26.09
N VAL A 91 -8.62 -1.50 -27.25
CA VAL A 91 -10.06 -1.36 -27.47
C VAL A 91 -10.47 -2.18 -28.69
N VAL A 92 -11.55 -2.92 -28.59
CA VAL A 92 -12.17 -3.61 -29.72
C VAL A 92 -13.37 -2.82 -30.21
N HIS A 93 -13.33 -2.45 -31.47
CA HIS A 93 -14.41 -1.73 -32.17
C HIS A 93 -15.54 -2.67 -32.62
N PRO A 94 -16.72 -2.14 -32.97
CA PRO A 94 -17.86 -2.98 -33.38
C PRO A 94 -17.61 -3.87 -34.61
N ASP A 95 -16.68 -3.50 -35.47
CA ASP A 95 -16.28 -4.28 -36.66
C ASP A 95 -15.20 -5.33 -36.35
N GLY A 96 -14.76 -5.43 -35.08
CA GLY A 96 -13.72 -6.36 -34.64
C GLY A 96 -12.30 -5.84 -34.82
N SER A 97 -12.09 -4.65 -35.37
CA SER A 97 -10.78 -4.01 -35.40
C SER A 97 -10.36 -3.53 -33.99
N ASN A 98 -9.05 -3.38 -33.78
CA ASN A 98 -8.49 -2.99 -32.47
C ASN A 98 -7.36 -1.95 -32.58
N VAL A 99 -7.30 -1.23 -33.68
CA VAL A 99 -6.34 -0.12 -33.86
C VAL A 99 -6.86 1.12 -33.19
N LEU A 100 -6.01 1.79 -32.41
CA LEU A 100 -6.33 3.04 -31.72
C LEU A 100 -5.21 4.06 -31.95
N ASP A 101 -5.53 5.19 -32.61
CA ASP A 101 -4.58 6.28 -32.92
C ASP A 101 -4.93 7.54 -32.13
N LEU A 102 -4.42 7.63 -30.89
CA LEU A 102 -4.67 8.74 -29.97
C LEU A 102 -3.78 9.92 -30.29
N LYS A 103 -4.40 11.06 -30.59
CA LYS A 103 -3.72 12.35 -30.80
C LYS A 103 -4.20 13.40 -29.82
N TYR A 104 -3.32 14.32 -29.45
CA TYR A 104 -3.64 15.44 -28.59
C TYR A 104 -4.81 16.26 -29.16
N ASP A 105 -5.77 16.57 -28.30
CA ASP A 105 -6.90 17.44 -28.59
C ASP A 105 -6.84 18.76 -27.84
N SER A 106 -6.76 18.67 -26.52
CA SER A 106 -6.77 19.84 -25.64
C SER A 106 -6.17 19.53 -24.26
N CYS A 107 -5.93 20.56 -23.47
CA CYS A 107 -5.63 20.39 -22.06
C CYS A 107 -6.27 21.50 -21.21
N GLU A 108 -6.49 21.19 -19.93
CA GLU A 108 -7.03 22.12 -18.95
C GLU A 108 -6.23 22.04 -17.65
N ILE A 109 -5.81 23.19 -17.11
CA ILE A 109 -5.13 23.29 -15.82
C ILE A 109 -6.13 23.82 -14.80
N THR A 110 -6.22 23.13 -13.67
CA THR A 110 -7.09 23.47 -12.55
C THR A 110 -6.30 23.58 -11.25
N ARG A 111 -6.76 24.39 -10.32
CA ARG A 111 -6.25 24.39 -8.94
C ARG A 111 -6.82 23.22 -8.16
N GLY A 112 -6.04 22.70 -7.21
CA GLY A 112 -6.44 21.55 -6.39
C GLY A 112 -6.32 20.22 -7.14
N LYS A 113 -6.89 19.19 -6.52
CA LYS A 113 -6.84 17.81 -7.03
C LYS A 113 -8.05 17.48 -7.89
N TYR A 114 -7.81 16.79 -9.01
CA TYR A 114 -8.87 16.15 -9.79
C TYR A 114 -9.59 15.06 -8.97
N GLN A 115 -10.84 14.77 -9.31
CA GLN A 115 -11.66 13.79 -8.60
C GLN A 115 -11.64 12.42 -9.31
N LEU A 116 -11.59 11.35 -8.51
CA LEU A 116 -11.70 9.96 -8.95
C LEU A 116 -12.96 9.34 -8.36
N LYS A 117 -13.96 9.13 -9.19
CA LYS A 117 -15.26 8.61 -8.74
C LYS A 117 -15.14 7.16 -8.25
N GLY A 118 -15.43 6.93 -6.97
CA GLY A 118 -15.45 5.60 -6.36
C GLY A 118 -14.07 4.96 -6.11
N LEU A 119 -13.00 5.70 -6.33
CA LEU A 119 -11.62 5.23 -6.13
C LEU A 119 -10.90 6.09 -5.09
N PRO A 120 -10.04 5.50 -4.26
CA PRO A 120 -9.14 6.24 -3.40
C PRO A 120 -8.06 6.97 -4.22
N GLY A 121 -7.56 8.05 -3.67
CA GLY A 121 -6.48 8.82 -4.27
C GLY A 121 -5.95 9.87 -3.32
N PHE A 122 -4.81 10.44 -3.63
CA PHE A 122 -4.29 11.59 -2.90
C PHE A 122 -5.24 12.78 -3.05
N THR A 123 -5.36 13.58 -2.02
CA THR A 123 -6.25 14.76 -1.99
C THR A 123 -5.47 15.98 -1.53
N TRP A 124 -5.78 17.14 -2.11
CA TRP A 124 -5.27 18.44 -1.68
C TRP A 124 -6.19 19.59 -2.11
N SER A 125 -6.08 20.69 -1.40
CA SER A 125 -6.83 21.91 -1.67
C SER A 125 -6.24 22.72 -2.84
N GLU A 126 -6.94 23.77 -3.25
CA GLU A 126 -6.51 24.68 -4.31
C GLU A 126 -5.20 25.42 -4.00
N ASP A 127 -4.87 25.59 -2.71
CA ASP A 127 -3.67 26.28 -2.26
C ASP A 127 -2.45 25.36 -2.15
N GLU A 128 -2.64 24.03 -2.18
CA GLU A 128 -1.57 23.06 -1.99
C GLU A 128 -0.99 22.52 -3.30
N GLY A 129 -1.74 22.59 -4.41
CA GLY A 129 -1.28 22.05 -5.68
C GLY A 129 -2.19 22.34 -6.85
N GLU A 130 -1.75 21.93 -8.02
CA GLU A 130 -2.46 22.05 -9.30
C GLU A 130 -2.65 20.70 -9.94
N SER A 131 -3.62 20.61 -10.84
CA SER A 131 -3.86 19.45 -11.69
C SER A 131 -3.97 19.87 -13.16
N ILE A 132 -3.62 18.97 -14.06
CA ILE A 132 -3.86 19.12 -15.49
C ILE A 132 -4.56 17.88 -16.04
N GLN A 133 -5.58 18.11 -16.85
CA GLN A 133 -6.19 17.11 -17.70
C GLN A 133 -5.69 17.32 -19.13
N VAL A 134 -5.07 16.28 -19.72
CA VAL A 134 -4.66 16.27 -21.12
C VAL A 134 -5.54 15.32 -21.88
N ASN A 135 -6.28 15.83 -22.87
CA ASN A 135 -7.22 15.08 -23.67
C ASN A 135 -6.55 14.56 -24.94
N LEU A 136 -6.57 13.26 -25.12
CA LEU A 136 -6.21 12.57 -26.35
C LEU A 136 -7.46 12.00 -26.98
N ILE A 137 -7.57 12.04 -28.30
CA ILE A 137 -8.73 11.52 -29.03
C ILE A 137 -8.32 10.68 -30.25
N ASP A 138 -8.97 9.56 -30.42
CA ASP A 138 -9.08 8.88 -31.71
C ASP A 138 -10.39 9.30 -32.38
N LYS A 139 -10.30 10.12 -33.44
CA LYS A 139 -11.48 10.70 -34.10
C LYS A 139 -12.31 9.68 -34.85
N GLU A 140 -11.70 8.59 -35.30
CA GLU A 140 -12.38 7.55 -36.10
C GLU A 140 -13.25 6.68 -35.17
N SER A 141 -12.74 6.30 -34.02
CA SER A 141 -13.48 5.47 -33.05
C SER A 141 -14.35 6.29 -32.09
N GLY A 142 -14.05 7.56 -31.91
CA GLY A 142 -14.69 8.40 -30.89
C GLY A 142 -14.27 8.05 -29.45
N ILE A 143 -13.13 7.39 -29.27
CA ILE A 143 -12.52 7.21 -27.95
C ILE A 143 -11.76 8.47 -27.56
N ARG A 144 -12.10 9.04 -26.40
CA ARG A 144 -11.29 10.07 -25.74
C ARG A 144 -10.64 9.48 -24.50
N VAL A 145 -9.34 9.71 -24.38
CA VAL A 145 -8.55 9.35 -23.21
C VAL A 145 -8.12 10.65 -22.52
N GLU A 146 -8.53 10.81 -21.27
CA GLU A 146 -8.19 11.96 -20.43
C GLU A 146 -7.08 11.53 -19.48
N LEU A 147 -5.87 12.05 -19.68
CA LEU A 147 -4.74 11.84 -18.80
C LEU A 147 -4.78 12.87 -17.69
N LEU A 148 -4.96 12.40 -16.45
CA LEU A 148 -5.11 13.25 -15.28
C LEU A 148 -3.78 13.28 -14.51
N TYR A 149 -3.20 14.46 -14.35
CA TYR A 149 -1.99 14.65 -13.54
C TYR A 149 -2.27 15.60 -12.41
N GLY A 150 -1.77 15.26 -11.23
CA GLY A 150 -1.79 16.15 -10.08
C GLY A 150 -0.37 16.40 -9.57
N VAL A 151 -0.09 17.61 -9.15
CA VAL A 151 1.22 18.02 -8.62
C VAL A 151 1.07 18.45 -7.18
N LEU A 152 1.62 17.65 -6.25
CA LEU A 152 1.73 17.98 -4.84
C LEU A 152 3.16 18.46 -4.59
N GLU A 153 3.36 19.77 -4.75
CA GLU A 153 4.68 20.38 -4.83
C GLU A 153 5.55 20.11 -3.59
N LYS A 154 4.96 20.26 -2.41
CA LYS A 154 5.65 20.16 -1.12
C LYS A 154 6.36 18.84 -0.88
N TYR A 155 5.79 17.74 -1.38
CA TYR A 155 6.27 16.38 -1.10
C TYR A 155 6.94 15.70 -2.30
N ASP A 156 7.16 16.43 -3.39
CA ASP A 156 7.73 15.89 -4.64
C ASP A 156 6.89 14.73 -5.23
N ILE A 157 5.56 14.78 -5.08
CA ILE A 157 4.64 13.77 -5.62
C ILE A 157 3.96 14.29 -6.88
N ILE A 158 3.97 13.46 -7.91
CA ILE A 158 3.14 13.61 -9.11
C ILE A 158 2.20 12.42 -9.18
N THR A 159 0.90 12.68 -9.16
CA THR A 159 -0.11 11.64 -9.32
C THR A 159 -0.58 11.55 -10.76
N ARG A 160 -0.91 10.34 -11.20
CA ARG A 160 -1.41 10.03 -12.52
C ARG A 160 -2.62 9.11 -12.46
N SER A 161 -3.67 9.44 -13.18
CA SER A 161 -4.80 8.56 -13.46
C SER A 161 -5.28 8.76 -14.89
N VAL A 162 -6.18 7.91 -15.35
CA VAL A 162 -6.74 7.96 -16.71
C VAL A 162 -8.24 7.78 -16.65
N ARG A 163 -8.95 8.54 -17.50
CA ARG A 163 -10.36 8.35 -17.77
C ARG A 163 -10.52 8.04 -19.26
N VAL A 164 -11.17 6.92 -19.56
CA VAL A 164 -11.51 6.53 -20.93
C VAL A 164 -12.99 6.83 -21.16
N VAL A 165 -13.30 7.67 -22.15
CA VAL A 165 -14.65 8.14 -22.45
C VAL A 165 -15.05 7.73 -23.86
N ASN A 166 -16.20 7.11 -23.99
CA ASN A 166 -16.78 6.80 -25.29
C ASN A 166 -17.63 7.98 -25.77
N THR A 167 -17.13 8.77 -26.71
CA THR A 167 -17.87 9.87 -27.31
C THR A 167 -18.63 9.48 -28.59
N SER A 168 -18.52 8.21 -29.00
CA SER A 168 -19.24 7.66 -30.20
C SER A 168 -20.68 7.25 -29.84
N GLN A 169 -21.42 6.80 -30.87
CA GLN A 169 -22.73 6.21 -30.68
C GLN A 169 -22.72 4.67 -30.56
N ASN A 170 -21.54 4.07 -30.67
CA ASN A 170 -21.35 2.62 -30.64
C ASN A 170 -20.98 2.15 -29.23
N THR A 171 -21.26 0.88 -28.93
CA THR A 171 -20.69 0.21 -27.77
C THR A 171 -19.28 -0.28 -28.12
N LEU A 172 -18.32 0.02 -27.29
CA LEU A 172 -16.91 -0.37 -27.41
C LEU A 172 -16.53 -1.32 -26.28
N LYS A 173 -15.52 -2.13 -26.52
CA LYS A 173 -15.01 -3.07 -25.53
C LYS A 173 -13.56 -2.74 -25.20
N VAL A 174 -13.28 -2.40 -23.95
CA VAL A 174 -11.93 -2.13 -23.47
C VAL A 174 -11.36 -3.40 -22.86
N GLU A 175 -10.32 -3.98 -23.48
CA GLU A 175 -9.68 -5.22 -23.03
C GLU A 175 -8.43 -4.96 -22.15
N LYS A 176 -7.88 -3.76 -22.26
CA LYS A 176 -6.77 -3.30 -21.43
C LYS A 176 -6.87 -1.79 -21.21
N ALA A 177 -6.68 -1.35 -19.98
CA ALA A 177 -6.54 0.06 -19.65
C ALA A 177 -5.62 0.19 -18.43
N LEU A 178 -4.48 0.85 -18.62
CA LEU A 178 -3.51 1.10 -17.58
C LEU A 178 -3.52 2.57 -17.15
N SER A 179 -3.18 2.82 -15.89
CA SER A 179 -3.25 4.14 -15.29
C SER A 179 -2.07 5.03 -15.65
N ALA A 180 -0.90 4.42 -15.93
CA ALA A 180 0.32 5.20 -16.13
C ALA A 180 1.34 4.51 -17.04
N CYS A 181 2.12 5.35 -17.73
CA CYS A 181 3.34 5.00 -18.44
C CYS A 181 4.42 6.03 -18.13
N ILE A 182 5.64 5.58 -17.92
CA ILE A 182 6.86 6.40 -18.02
C ILE A 182 7.74 5.74 -19.06
N ASP A 183 8.04 6.45 -20.15
CA ASP A 183 8.81 5.95 -21.28
C ASP A 183 10.12 6.74 -21.39
N MET A 184 11.19 6.19 -20.82
CA MET A 184 12.47 6.87 -20.64
C MET A 184 13.46 6.50 -21.73
N VAL A 185 14.16 7.49 -22.25
CA VAL A 185 15.22 7.30 -23.26
C VAL A 185 16.49 6.62 -22.70
N ASP A 186 16.51 6.28 -21.42
CA ASP A 186 17.61 5.60 -20.73
C ASP A 186 17.23 4.16 -20.40
N GLY A 187 18.17 3.22 -20.55
CA GLY A 187 17.96 1.77 -20.31
C GLY A 187 18.70 1.18 -19.11
N ASP A 188 19.46 1.97 -18.36
CA ASP A 188 20.35 1.45 -17.33
C ASP A 188 19.73 1.52 -15.92
N PHE A 189 18.67 0.73 -15.72
CA PHE A 189 17.97 0.65 -14.45
C PHE A 189 17.94 -0.77 -13.88
N ASP A 190 17.84 -0.83 -12.55
CA ASP A 190 17.34 -1.98 -11.82
C ASP A 190 15.89 -1.71 -11.42
N LEU A 191 15.06 -2.75 -11.37
CA LEU A 191 13.73 -2.69 -10.79
C LEU A 191 13.77 -3.27 -9.37
N ILE A 192 13.43 -2.44 -8.39
CA ILE A 192 13.22 -2.90 -7.02
C ILE A 192 11.73 -3.18 -6.85
N HIS A 193 11.42 -4.35 -6.32
CA HIS A 193 10.06 -4.78 -6.06
C HIS A 193 9.96 -5.58 -4.77
N PHE A 194 8.74 -5.78 -4.31
CA PHE A 194 8.45 -6.36 -3.01
C PHE A 194 7.52 -7.56 -3.19
N HIS A 195 8.08 -8.73 -3.03
CA HIS A 195 7.38 -10.00 -3.21
C HIS A 195 7.20 -10.75 -1.88
N GLY A 196 6.58 -11.91 -1.90
CA GLY A 196 6.50 -12.72 -0.70
C GLY A 196 5.42 -13.81 -0.76
N LYS A 197 4.95 -14.14 0.43
CA LYS A 197 3.89 -15.11 0.69
C LYS A 197 3.21 -14.75 2.01
N HIS A 198 2.13 -15.44 2.36
CA HIS A 198 1.54 -15.34 3.69
C HIS A 198 2.61 -15.53 4.78
N ALA A 199 2.63 -14.65 5.76
CA ALA A 199 3.59 -14.60 6.86
C ALA A 199 5.06 -14.29 6.47
N MET A 200 5.29 -13.85 5.23
CA MET A 200 6.59 -13.39 4.71
C MET A 200 6.36 -12.35 3.61
N GLU A 201 5.66 -11.28 3.93
CA GLU A 201 5.24 -10.25 2.99
C GLU A 201 6.34 -9.23 2.72
N ARG A 202 6.36 -8.69 1.51
CA ARG A 202 7.20 -7.55 1.08
C ARG A 202 8.70 -7.76 1.26
N GLU A 203 9.18 -8.97 0.96
CA GLU A 203 10.62 -9.20 0.81
C GLU A 203 11.18 -8.31 -0.31
N PHE A 204 12.27 -7.63 0.01
CA PHE A 204 12.95 -6.72 -0.92
C PHE A 204 13.74 -7.52 -1.97
N GLU A 205 13.49 -7.24 -3.25
CA GLU A 205 14.28 -7.77 -4.36
C GLU A 205 14.68 -6.65 -5.32
N ARG A 206 15.94 -6.70 -5.77
CA ARG A 206 16.52 -5.79 -6.76
C ARG A 206 16.94 -6.57 -7.99
N SER A 207 16.19 -6.42 -9.08
CA SER A 207 16.38 -7.13 -10.33
C SER A 207 16.95 -6.21 -11.41
N PRO A 208 18.14 -6.46 -11.96
CA PRO A 208 18.66 -5.72 -13.11
C PRO A 208 17.70 -5.87 -14.31
N LEU A 209 17.34 -4.76 -14.94
CA LEU A 209 16.58 -4.80 -16.18
C LEU A 209 17.50 -5.14 -17.35
N ALA A 210 17.02 -5.99 -18.22
CA ALA A 210 17.67 -6.40 -19.47
C ALA A 210 16.65 -6.34 -20.61
N HIS A 211 17.10 -6.49 -21.86
CA HIS A 211 16.21 -6.53 -23.02
C HIS A 211 15.06 -7.51 -22.83
N GLY A 212 13.86 -7.05 -23.09
CA GLY A 212 12.60 -7.77 -22.85
C GLY A 212 11.82 -7.18 -21.69
N LYS A 213 10.93 -7.97 -21.09
CA LYS A 213 9.97 -7.50 -20.08
C LYS A 213 10.16 -8.22 -18.75
N LEU A 214 10.21 -7.44 -17.67
CA LEU A 214 9.96 -7.93 -16.31
C LEU A 214 8.53 -7.54 -15.94
N ARG A 215 7.71 -8.56 -15.66
CA ARG A 215 6.29 -8.42 -15.34
C ARG A 215 6.03 -8.84 -13.90
N LEU A 216 5.41 -7.95 -13.13
CA LEU A 216 4.95 -8.15 -11.78
C LEU A 216 3.44 -7.99 -11.74
N GLU A 217 2.74 -8.91 -11.06
CA GLU A 217 1.28 -8.92 -11.15
C GLU A 217 0.60 -9.61 -9.97
N SER A 218 -0.66 -9.27 -9.75
CA SER A 218 -1.61 -10.07 -8.98
C SER A 218 -2.87 -10.31 -9.81
N LYS A 219 -3.29 -11.58 -9.89
CA LYS A 219 -4.56 -12.04 -10.48
C LYS A 219 -5.52 -12.54 -9.41
N ARG A 220 -5.30 -12.19 -8.15
CA ARG A 220 -5.97 -12.78 -7.00
C ARG A 220 -7.23 -12.03 -6.58
N GLY A 221 -7.61 -10.97 -7.32
CA GLY A 221 -8.68 -10.05 -6.91
C GLY A 221 -8.25 -9.11 -5.78
N THR A 222 -7.02 -9.23 -5.31
CA THR A 222 -6.39 -8.38 -4.29
C THR A 222 -4.98 -8.01 -4.71
N SER A 223 -4.38 -6.98 -4.08
CA SER A 223 -2.96 -6.63 -4.24
C SER A 223 -2.02 -7.77 -3.86
N SER A 224 -2.35 -8.57 -2.85
CA SER A 224 -1.78 -9.86 -2.47
C SER A 224 -0.46 -9.86 -1.69
N HIS A 225 -0.20 -10.97 -0.99
CA HIS A 225 1.09 -11.25 -0.32
C HIS A 225 2.24 -11.47 -1.32
N GLN A 226 1.92 -11.98 -2.52
CA GLN A 226 2.92 -12.46 -3.48
C GLN A 226 3.61 -11.33 -4.23
N GLN A 227 2.91 -10.24 -4.49
CA GLN A 227 3.45 -9.04 -5.10
C GLN A 227 2.75 -7.81 -4.51
N ASN A 228 3.54 -6.78 -4.20
CA ASN A 228 3.01 -5.51 -3.73
C ASN A 228 2.92 -4.52 -4.91
N PRO A 229 1.86 -3.68 -4.99
CA PRO A 229 1.66 -2.73 -6.09
C PRO A 229 2.55 -1.48 -5.98
N PHE A 230 3.81 -1.67 -5.62
CA PHE A 230 4.82 -0.62 -5.51
C PHE A 230 6.16 -1.11 -6.06
N VAL A 231 6.81 -0.26 -6.87
CA VAL A 231 8.13 -0.52 -7.45
C VAL A 231 9.00 0.72 -7.44
N ILE A 232 10.32 0.52 -7.55
CA ILE A 232 11.29 1.59 -7.74
C ILE A 232 12.18 1.25 -8.93
N LEU A 233 12.19 2.14 -9.95
CA LEU A 233 13.24 2.17 -10.97
C LEU A 233 14.45 2.89 -10.38
N ALA A 234 15.59 2.21 -10.26
CA ALA A 234 16.79 2.77 -9.66
C ALA A 234 17.98 2.66 -10.61
N LYS A 235 18.76 3.73 -10.77
CA LYS A 235 20.05 3.64 -11.46
C LYS A 235 20.98 2.68 -10.72
N LYS A 236 21.87 2.00 -11.45
CA LYS A 236 22.83 1.09 -10.82
C LYS A 236 23.65 1.80 -9.75
N GLY A 237 23.84 1.14 -8.62
CA GLY A 237 24.58 1.70 -7.49
C GLY A 237 23.76 2.63 -6.56
N THR A 238 22.51 2.97 -6.90
CA THR A 238 21.62 3.70 -5.98
C THR A 238 21.45 2.93 -4.67
N ASN A 239 21.56 3.66 -3.57
CA ASN A 239 21.42 3.16 -2.21
C ASN A 239 20.59 4.14 -1.35
N GLU A 240 20.61 3.99 -0.03
CA GLU A 240 19.79 4.81 0.86
C GLU A 240 20.10 6.32 0.77
N VAL A 241 21.36 6.71 0.51
CA VAL A 241 21.83 8.10 0.62
C VAL A 241 22.40 8.66 -0.68
N SER A 242 22.37 7.91 -1.76
CA SER A 242 22.92 8.38 -3.05
C SER A 242 22.33 7.66 -4.25
N GLY A 243 22.35 8.32 -5.40
CA GLY A 243 21.89 7.79 -6.68
C GLY A 243 20.46 8.21 -7.02
N GLU A 244 20.10 7.97 -8.27
CA GLU A 244 18.80 8.36 -8.82
C GLU A 244 17.80 7.20 -8.78
N CYS A 245 16.55 7.52 -8.41
CA CYS A 245 15.46 6.54 -8.42
C CYS A 245 14.10 7.21 -8.61
N ILE A 246 13.17 6.43 -9.18
CA ILE A 246 11.76 6.79 -9.39
C ILE A 246 10.90 5.74 -8.71
N GLY A 247 10.07 6.14 -7.76
CA GLY A 247 9.05 5.29 -7.16
C GLY A 247 7.74 5.39 -7.95
N ALA A 248 7.05 4.26 -8.07
CA ALA A 248 5.70 4.15 -8.64
C ALA A 248 4.82 3.34 -7.70
N ALA A 249 3.87 3.99 -7.03
CA ALA A 249 2.96 3.39 -6.07
C ALA A 249 1.53 3.41 -6.62
N PHE A 250 0.93 2.24 -6.83
CA PHE A 250 -0.42 2.10 -7.34
C PHE A 250 -1.45 2.16 -6.21
N VAL A 251 -2.37 3.11 -6.28
CA VAL A 251 -3.39 3.34 -5.25
C VAL A 251 -4.61 2.45 -5.53
N TYR A 252 -4.40 1.13 -5.41
CA TYR A 252 -5.43 0.15 -5.71
C TYR A 252 -5.19 -1.17 -4.96
N SER A 253 -6.27 -1.80 -4.48
CA SER A 253 -6.20 -3.01 -3.66
C SER A 253 -6.63 -4.28 -4.40
N GLY A 254 -6.90 -4.19 -5.70
CA GLY A 254 -7.33 -5.30 -6.56
C GLY A 254 -6.21 -5.90 -7.41
N SER A 255 -6.62 -6.68 -8.41
CA SER A 255 -5.69 -7.27 -9.39
C SER A 255 -4.99 -6.19 -10.21
N PHE A 256 -3.66 -6.27 -10.32
CA PHE A 256 -2.84 -5.25 -10.97
C PHE A 256 -1.73 -5.87 -11.83
N ILE A 257 -1.18 -5.04 -12.70
CA ILE A 257 0.02 -5.33 -13.49
C ILE A 257 1.00 -4.16 -13.44
N ILE A 258 2.29 -4.49 -13.34
CA ILE A 258 3.42 -3.60 -13.55
C ILE A 258 4.36 -4.28 -14.53
N GLU A 259 4.67 -3.63 -15.64
CA GLU A 259 5.64 -4.14 -16.62
C GLU A 259 6.76 -3.11 -16.81
N ALA A 260 8.01 -3.57 -16.69
CA ALA A 260 9.19 -2.80 -17.05
C ALA A 260 9.86 -3.46 -18.27
N GLU A 261 9.97 -2.73 -19.36
CA GLU A 261 10.52 -3.21 -20.63
C GLU A 261 11.77 -2.41 -21.02
N VAL A 262 12.83 -3.11 -21.41
CA VAL A 262 13.97 -2.51 -22.09
C VAL A 262 13.89 -2.90 -23.57
N ASP A 263 13.76 -1.90 -24.42
CA ASP A 263 13.57 -2.10 -25.86
C ASP A 263 14.90 -2.31 -26.64
N GLN A 264 14.78 -2.53 -27.96
CA GLN A 264 15.88 -2.79 -28.86
C GLN A 264 16.90 -1.66 -28.99
N VAL A 265 16.59 -0.47 -28.50
CA VAL A 265 17.49 0.72 -28.51
C VAL A 265 17.90 1.18 -27.10
N ASN A 266 17.75 0.29 -26.12
CA ASN A 266 18.09 0.50 -24.71
C ASN A 266 17.30 1.64 -24.04
N GLN A 267 16.03 1.77 -24.34
CA GLN A 267 15.08 2.64 -23.63
C GLN A 267 14.29 1.82 -22.62
N THR A 268 13.84 2.44 -21.55
CA THR A 268 13.04 1.78 -20.51
C THR A 268 11.63 2.32 -20.49
N ARG A 269 10.63 1.43 -20.64
CA ARG A 269 9.21 1.73 -20.43
C ARG A 269 8.70 1.04 -19.19
N LEU A 270 8.11 1.80 -18.27
CA LEU A 270 7.37 1.29 -17.12
C LEU A 270 5.88 1.58 -17.30
N VAL A 271 5.04 0.58 -17.26
CA VAL A 271 3.58 0.72 -17.28
C VAL A 271 2.96 0.12 -16.02
N VAL A 272 1.91 0.76 -15.49
CA VAL A 272 1.23 0.38 -14.25
C VAL A 272 -0.29 0.52 -14.42
N GLY A 273 -1.05 -0.48 -13.97
CA GLY A 273 -2.52 -0.36 -13.97
C GLY A 273 -3.27 -1.64 -13.64
N LEU A 274 -4.53 -1.68 -14.04
CA LEU A 274 -5.41 -2.84 -13.86
C LEU A 274 -4.88 -4.05 -14.64
N HIS A 275 -5.04 -5.23 -14.05
CA HIS A 275 -4.61 -6.47 -14.70
C HIS A 275 -5.49 -6.79 -15.93
N PRO A 276 -4.93 -6.92 -17.13
CA PRO A 276 -5.73 -7.10 -18.34
C PRO A 276 -6.32 -8.52 -18.51
N GLU A 277 -5.73 -9.53 -17.89
CA GLU A 277 -6.31 -10.87 -17.96
C GLU A 277 -7.61 -10.94 -17.15
N GLN A 278 -8.68 -11.43 -17.76
CA GLN A 278 -10.03 -11.45 -17.20
C GLN A 278 -10.63 -10.03 -16.99
N PHE A 279 -10.05 -9.01 -17.63
CA PHE A 279 -10.60 -7.67 -17.69
C PHE A 279 -11.19 -7.43 -19.09
N GLU A 280 -12.45 -7.07 -19.13
CA GLU A 280 -13.18 -6.65 -20.30
C GLU A 280 -14.26 -5.70 -19.85
N TYR A 281 -14.16 -4.44 -20.25
CA TYR A 281 -15.10 -3.41 -19.81
C TYR A 281 -15.95 -2.95 -21.01
N ILE A 282 -17.27 -3.03 -20.85
CA ILE A 282 -18.23 -2.58 -21.86
C ILE A 282 -18.47 -1.09 -21.69
N LEU A 283 -18.10 -0.32 -22.70
CA LEU A 283 -18.20 1.14 -22.71
C LEU A 283 -19.27 1.57 -23.71
N ASN A 284 -20.49 1.81 -23.24
CA ASN A 284 -21.60 2.27 -24.10
C ASN A 284 -21.40 3.73 -24.49
N ALA A 285 -22.21 4.21 -25.43
CA ALA A 285 -22.21 5.63 -25.82
C ALA A 285 -22.40 6.55 -24.61
N GLY A 286 -21.45 7.44 -24.40
CA GLY A 286 -21.44 8.39 -23.28
C GLY A 286 -20.93 7.86 -21.96
N ASP A 287 -20.59 6.56 -21.87
CA ASP A 287 -20.01 5.97 -20.65
C ASP A 287 -18.53 6.36 -20.47
N GLU A 288 -18.08 6.27 -19.21
CA GLU A 288 -16.67 6.46 -18.82
C GLU A 288 -16.15 5.31 -17.97
N LEU A 289 -14.86 4.99 -18.15
CA LEU A 289 -14.10 4.10 -17.28
C LEU A 289 -13.02 4.95 -16.58
N VAL A 290 -13.07 5.01 -15.25
CA VAL A 290 -12.07 5.72 -14.43
C VAL A 290 -11.07 4.72 -13.90
N LEU A 291 -9.76 4.98 -14.06
CA LEU A 291 -8.71 4.08 -13.61
C LEU A 291 -8.12 4.53 -12.27
N PRO A 292 -7.61 3.60 -11.45
CA PRO A 292 -6.96 3.92 -10.20
C PRO A 292 -5.72 4.80 -10.39
N GLU A 293 -5.35 5.53 -9.36
CA GLU A 293 -4.22 6.46 -9.37
C GLU A 293 -2.87 5.75 -9.19
N VAL A 294 -1.83 6.28 -9.83
CA VAL A 294 -0.42 5.99 -9.54
C VAL A 294 0.24 7.23 -8.98
N ALA A 295 0.91 7.12 -7.85
CA ALA A 295 1.71 8.20 -7.27
C ALA A 295 3.19 7.98 -7.60
N PHE A 296 3.81 8.97 -8.23
CA PHE A 296 5.23 8.98 -8.57
C PHE A 296 6.02 9.93 -7.69
N THR A 297 7.24 9.56 -7.36
CA THR A 297 8.24 10.48 -6.80
C THR A 297 9.63 10.17 -7.36
N TYR A 298 10.46 11.19 -7.50
CA TYR A 298 11.85 11.06 -7.95
C TYR A 298 12.79 11.53 -6.85
N SER A 299 13.93 10.85 -6.73
CA SER A 299 15.03 11.25 -5.86
C SER A 299 16.36 11.10 -6.61
N ASP A 300 17.26 12.06 -6.44
CA ASP A 300 18.66 12.02 -6.93
C ASP A 300 19.66 11.80 -5.79
N VAL A 301 19.14 11.63 -4.56
CA VAL A 301 19.93 11.45 -3.35
C VAL A 301 19.59 10.14 -2.61
N GLY A 302 19.09 9.14 -3.35
CA GLY A 302 18.86 7.79 -2.84
C GLY A 302 17.46 7.52 -2.32
N PHE A 303 17.28 6.32 -1.73
CA PHE A 303 15.97 5.81 -1.33
C PHE A 303 15.38 6.51 -0.11
N GLU A 304 16.21 7.07 0.76
CA GLU A 304 15.76 7.76 1.96
C GLU A 304 14.86 8.96 1.63
N LYS A 305 15.26 9.82 0.70
CA LYS A 305 14.44 10.95 0.23
C LYS A 305 13.14 10.48 -0.42
N LEU A 306 13.19 9.43 -1.25
CA LEU A 306 12.01 8.83 -1.87
C LEU A 306 11.03 8.32 -0.81
N THR A 307 11.53 7.60 0.20
CA THR A 307 10.75 7.10 1.34
C THR A 307 10.05 8.25 2.09
N HIS A 308 10.79 9.30 2.44
CA HIS A 308 10.23 10.44 3.19
C HIS A 308 9.16 11.18 2.38
N SER A 309 9.36 11.34 1.06
CA SER A 309 8.34 11.92 0.18
C SER A 309 7.03 11.14 0.23
N TYR A 310 7.09 9.80 0.12
CA TYR A 310 5.89 8.97 0.26
C TYR A 310 5.29 9.03 1.66
N HIS A 311 6.08 8.84 2.72
CA HIS A 311 5.57 8.81 4.09
C HIS A 311 4.83 10.10 4.44
N ASP A 312 5.41 11.25 4.10
CA ASP A 312 4.81 12.54 4.40
C ASP A 312 3.55 12.80 3.57
N ALA A 313 3.58 12.50 2.27
CA ALA A 313 2.42 12.67 1.41
C ALA A 313 1.28 11.71 1.79
N VAL A 314 1.59 10.45 2.16
CA VAL A 314 0.58 9.47 2.59
C VAL A 314 -0.11 9.94 3.87
N ARG A 315 0.65 10.39 4.88
CA ARG A 315 0.07 10.92 6.13
C ARG A 315 -0.77 12.18 5.89
N ALA A 316 -0.27 13.11 5.10
CA ALA A 316 -0.90 14.41 4.93
C ALA A 316 -2.05 14.42 3.92
N ASN A 317 -1.98 13.62 2.86
CA ASN A 317 -2.81 13.78 1.67
C ASN A 317 -3.52 12.51 1.20
N LEU A 318 -3.26 11.33 1.80
CA LEU A 318 -3.94 10.08 1.45
C LEU A 318 -4.78 9.52 2.60
N GLN A 319 -4.17 9.25 3.75
CA GLN A 319 -4.86 8.69 4.92
C GLN A 319 -5.92 9.65 5.44
N ARG A 320 -7.04 9.11 5.93
CA ARG A 320 -8.19 9.87 6.40
C ARG A 320 -8.50 9.63 7.88
N GLY A 321 -9.22 10.57 8.47
CA GLY A 321 -9.75 10.46 9.81
C GLY A 321 -8.76 10.89 10.89
N LYS A 322 -9.29 11.02 12.12
CA LYS A 322 -8.53 11.56 13.26
C LYS A 322 -7.35 10.71 13.68
N PHE A 323 -7.41 9.40 13.45
CA PHE A 323 -6.38 8.45 13.90
C PHE A 323 -5.08 8.51 13.10
N VAL A 324 -5.01 9.32 12.05
CA VAL A 324 -3.76 9.60 11.35
C VAL A 324 -2.79 10.37 12.25
N HIS A 325 -3.30 11.35 13.00
CA HIS A 325 -2.52 12.30 13.79
C HIS A 325 -2.79 12.24 15.31
N THR A 326 -3.55 11.26 15.78
CA THR A 326 -3.83 11.09 17.21
C THR A 326 -3.34 9.75 17.71
N HIS A 327 -3.08 9.70 19.01
CA HIS A 327 -2.71 8.46 19.69
C HIS A 327 -3.65 7.30 19.34
N ARG A 328 -3.06 6.16 18.99
CA ARG A 328 -3.75 4.89 18.80
C ARG A 328 -3.56 4.02 20.04
N PRO A 329 -4.64 3.52 20.63
CA PRO A 329 -4.54 2.80 21.89
C PRO A 329 -3.62 1.58 21.81
N ILE A 330 -2.72 1.44 22.79
CA ILE A 330 -1.94 0.21 22.95
C ILE A 330 -2.92 -0.93 23.24
N LEU A 331 -2.96 -1.91 22.34
CA LEU A 331 -3.94 -3.00 22.41
C LEU A 331 -3.34 -4.33 22.85
N ILE A 332 -4.21 -5.22 23.30
CA ILE A 332 -3.98 -6.66 23.34
C ILE A 332 -5.03 -7.35 22.49
N ASN A 333 -4.60 -8.21 21.56
CA ASN A 333 -5.48 -9.09 20.81
C ASN A 333 -5.48 -10.47 21.47
N ASN A 334 -6.68 -11.10 21.61
CA ASN A 334 -6.81 -12.38 22.29
C ASN A 334 -6.49 -13.59 21.39
N TRP A 335 -6.28 -13.42 20.07
CA TRP A 335 -6.17 -14.56 19.16
C TRP A 335 -5.10 -15.56 19.58
N GLU A 336 -3.83 -15.19 19.68
CA GLU A 336 -2.77 -16.12 20.10
C GLU A 336 -2.86 -16.55 21.58
N ALA A 337 -3.69 -15.89 22.39
CA ALA A 337 -3.89 -16.27 23.79
C ALA A 337 -4.93 -17.39 23.94
N THR A 338 -5.98 -17.38 23.13
CA THR A 338 -7.17 -18.22 23.34
C THR A 338 -7.69 -18.94 22.10
N TYR A 339 -7.34 -18.46 20.90
CA TYR A 339 -8.00 -18.86 19.65
C TYR A 339 -9.53 -18.82 19.81
N PHE A 340 -10.26 -19.89 19.46
CA PHE A 340 -11.72 -19.97 19.59
C PHE A 340 -12.20 -20.27 21.02
N ASP A 341 -11.30 -20.59 21.97
CA ASP A 341 -11.66 -20.98 23.35
C ASP A 341 -11.72 -19.73 24.26
N PHE A 342 -12.81 -18.98 24.17
CA PHE A 342 -13.07 -17.83 25.03
C PHE A 342 -14.58 -17.61 25.27
N ASP A 343 -14.86 -16.95 26.38
CA ASP A 343 -16.14 -16.37 26.79
C ASP A 343 -15.92 -14.96 27.36
N ALA A 344 -16.99 -14.30 27.79
CA ALA A 344 -16.90 -12.93 28.30
C ALA A 344 -16.09 -12.84 29.61
N ASP A 345 -16.10 -13.85 30.45
CA ASP A 345 -15.35 -13.85 31.72
C ASP A 345 -13.86 -13.98 31.42
N LYS A 346 -13.46 -14.91 30.57
CA LYS A 346 -12.06 -15.06 30.14
C LYS A 346 -11.51 -13.80 29.44
N LEU A 347 -12.32 -13.15 28.60
CA LEU A 347 -11.95 -11.90 27.97
C LEU A 347 -11.82 -10.76 28.98
N PHE A 348 -12.72 -10.68 29.97
CA PHE A 348 -12.64 -9.70 31.04
C PHE A 348 -11.43 -9.91 31.95
N ASP A 349 -11.04 -11.16 32.21
CA ASP A 349 -9.81 -11.48 32.96
C ASP A 349 -8.57 -11.02 32.22
N ILE A 350 -8.50 -11.26 30.89
CA ILE A 350 -7.42 -10.73 30.02
C ILE A 350 -7.39 -9.21 30.06
N ALA A 351 -8.56 -8.55 29.91
CA ALA A 351 -8.67 -7.09 29.95
C ALA A 351 -8.23 -6.53 31.32
N SER A 352 -8.68 -7.13 32.42
CA SER A 352 -8.30 -6.70 33.78
C SER A 352 -6.80 -6.82 34.01
N LYS A 353 -6.19 -7.92 33.55
CA LYS A 353 -4.74 -8.12 33.60
C LYS A 353 -4.02 -7.09 32.75
N ALA A 354 -4.44 -6.90 31.51
CA ALA A 354 -3.89 -5.93 30.57
C ALA A 354 -3.93 -4.49 31.13
N LYS A 355 -5.07 -4.07 31.70
CA LYS A 355 -5.22 -2.76 32.37
C LYS A 355 -4.22 -2.56 33.50
N SER A 356 -4.01 -3.62 34.33
CA SER A 356 -3.04 -3.55 35.43
C SER A 356 -1.59 -3.34 34.98
N LEU A 357 -1.31 -3.62 33.71
CA LEU A 357 0.00 -3.44 33.05
C LEU A 357 0.08 -2.17 32.20
N GLY A 358 -1.02 -1.40 32.10
CA GLY A 358 -1.10 -0.13 31.38
C GLY A 358 -1.57 -0.21 29.93
N ILE A 359 -1.98 -1.39 29.46
CA ILE A 359 -2.59 -1.59 28.13
C ILE A 359 -3.98 -0.95 28.12
N GLU A 360 -4.38 -0.37 26.98
CA GLU A 360 -5.54 0.53 26.90
C GLU A 360 -6.76 -0.08 26.22
N MET A 361 -6.61 -1.16 25.43
CA MET A 361 -7.67 -1.76 24.65
C MET A 361 -7.54 -3.29 24.58
N LEU A 362 -8.66 -3.99 24.71
CA LEU A 362 -8.77 -5.40 24.34
C LEU A 362 -9.43 -5.50 22.96
N VAL A 363 -8.85 -6.28 22.06
CA VAL A 363 -9.47 -6.65 20.78
C VAL A 363 -9.93 -8.09 20.84
N MET A 364 -11.24 -8.28 20.72
CA MET A 364 -11.88 -9.60 20.59
C MET A 364 -11.80 -10.05 19.13
N ASP A 365 -10.94 -11.04 18.85
CA ASP A 365 -10.69 -11.60 17.52
C ASP A 365 -11.74 -12.64 17.11
N ASP A 366 -11.48 -13.47 16.11
CA ASP A 366 -12.41 -14.44 15.50
C ASP A 366 -13.09 -15.37 16.52
N GLY A 367 -14.39 -15.62 16.32
CA GLY A 367 -15.14 -16.61 17.10
C GLY A 367 -16.26 -16.08 18.01
N TRP A 368 -16.60 -14.78 18.00
CA TRP A 368 -17.63 -14.17 18.85
C TRP A 368 -19.05 -14.25 18.28
N PHE A 369 -19.22 -14.62 17.00
CA PHE A 369 -20.45 -14.49 16.20
C PHE A 369 -21.01 -15.84 15.73
N GLY A 370 -22.29 -15.87 15.37
CA GLY A 370 -22.98 -17.03 14.77
C GLY A 370 -22.68 -18.34 15.51
N GLU A 371 -22.49 -19.42 14.78
CA GLU A 371 -22.03 -20.72 15.30
C GLU A 371 -20.53 -20.95 15.11
N ARG A 372 -19.73 -19.87 15.23
CA ARG A 372 -18.28 -19.81 15.01
C ARG A 372 -17.48 -20.38 16.19
N TYR A 373 -17.40 -21.72 16.29
CA TYR A 373 -16.58 -22.42 17.27
C TYR A 373 -15.24 -22.89 16.72
N ASP A 374 -15.12 -22.89 15.41
CA ASP A 374 -13.92 -23.20 14.63
C ASP A 374 -14.00 -22.48 13.26
N ASP A 375 -13.01 -22.66 12.38
CA ASP A 375 -12.92 -21.97 11.09
C ASP A 375 -13.80 -22.56 9.97
N THR A 376 -14.58 -23.60 10.25
CA THR A 376 -15.36 -24.32 9.23
C THR A 376 -16.72 -23.69 8.93
N LYS A 377 -17.25 -22.83 9.82
CA LYS A 377 -18.59 -22.26 9.72
C LYS A 377 -18.69 -20.88 10.36
N GLY A 378 -19.84 -20.23 10.17
CA GLY A 378 -20.22 -18.98 10.86
C GLY A 378 -19.95 -17.71 10.09
N LEU A 379 -19.00 -17.64 9.16
CA LEU A 379 -18.74 -16.43 8.37
C LEU A 379 -19.95 -16.02 7.55
N GLY A 380 -20.36 -14.75 7.68
CA GLY A 380 -21.59 -14.19 7.12
C GLY A 380 -22.68 -13.94 8.15
N ASP A 381 -22.68 -14.68 9.26
CA ASP A 381 -23.66 -14.56 10.35
C ASP A 381 -23.14 -13.61 11.45
N TRP A 382 -23.06 -12.31 11.14
CA TRP A 382 -22.48 -11.29 12.02
C TRP A 382 -23.44 -10.85 13.14
N TYR A 383 -23.93 -11.83 13.93
CA TYR A 383 -24.67 -11.59 15.16
C TYR A 383 -23.99 -12.29 16.35
N VAL A 384 -24.07 -11.69 17.51
CA VAL A 384 -23.37 -12.15 18.71
C VAL A 384 -23.83 -13.55 19.09
N ASN A 385 -22.88 -14.45 19.32
CA ASN A 385 -23.17 -15.75 19.94
C ASN A 385 -23.22 -15.61 21.48
N GLU A 386 -24.35 -15.13 22.01
CA GLU A 386 -24.51 -14.90 23.44
C GLU A 386 -24.37 -16.19 24.25
N LYS A 387 -24.72 -17.36 23.69
CA LYS A 387 -24.55 -18.66 24.35
C LYS A 387 -23.08 -19.00 24.57
N LYS A 388 -22.22 -18.77 23.56
CA LYS A 388 -20.78 -18.98 23.66
C LYS A 388 -20.14 -17.93 24.57
N LEU A 389 -20.53 -16.67 24.38
CA LEU A 389 -19.98 -15.55 25.13
C LEU A 389 -20.41 -15.56 26.61
N GLY A 390 -21.57 -16.15 26.92
CA GLY A 390 -22.16 -16.17 28.27
C GLY A 390 -22.75 -14.82 28.68
N SER A 391 -22.78 -13.83 27.80
CA SER A 391 -23.35 -12.48 27.99
C SER A 391 -23.70 -11.83 26.65
N SER A 392 -24.42 -10.72 26.69
CA SER A 392 -24.54 -9.85 25.52
C SER A 392 -23.20 -9.10 25.25
N LEU A 393 -22.97 -8.69 24.00
CA LEU A 393 -21.78 -7.88 23.64
C LEU A 393 -21.77 -6.54 24.38
N LYS A 394 -22.98 -5.96 24.60
CA LYS A 394 -23.11 -4.71 25.36
C LYS A 394 -22.63 -4.87 26.80
N GLU A 395 -23.05 -5.95 27.50
CA GLU A 395 -22.61 -6.20 28.87
C GLU A 395 -21.09 -6.39 28.96
N LEU A 396 -20.49 -7.12 28.01
CA LEU A 396 -19.04 -7.28 27.94
C LEU A 396 -18.35 -5.92 27.73
N ALA A 397 -18.85 -5.11 26.78
CA ALA A 397 -18.30 -3.78 26.53
C ALA A 397 -18.42 -2.88 27.76
N ASP A 398 -19.58 -2.86 28.43
CA ASP A 398 -19.79 -2.08 29.65
C ASP A 398 -18.84 -2.51 30.77
N ARG A 399 -18.63 -3.82 30.99
CA ARG A 399 -17.68 -4.35 31.97
C ARG A 399 -16.24 -3.89 31.68
N ILE A 400 -15.82 -3.95 30.44
CA ILE A 400 -14.48 -3.53 30.00
C ILE A 400 -14.33 -2.01 30.14
N ASN A 401 -15.36 -1.23 29.80
CA ASN A 401 -15.31 0.23 29.94
C ASN A 401 -15.28 0.70 31.40
N VAL A 402 -15.94 -0.01 32.33
CA VAL A 402 -15.93 0.29 33.77
C VAL A 402 -14.50 0.25 34.34
N ILE A 403 -13.62 -0.60 33.82
CA ILE A 403 -12.20 -0.63 34.21
C ILE A 403 -11.35 0.33 33.37
N ASP A 404 -11.97 1.28 32.64
CA ASP A 404 -11.29 2.27 31.81
C ASP A 404 -10.41 1.63 30.72
N MET A 405 -10.94 0.59 30.08
CA MET A 405 -10.39 0.00 28.85
C MET A 405 -11.36 0.14 27.70
N LYS A 406 -10.83 0.17 26.48
CA LYS A 406 -11.61 0.13 25.24
C LYS A 406 -11.81 -1.31 24.77
N LEU A 407 -12.87 -1.54 24.01
CA LEU A 407 -13.14 -2.81 23.33
C LEU A 407 -13.01 -2.62 21.82
N GLY A 408 -12.23 -3.47 21.18
CA GLY A 408 -12.17 -3.67 19.73
C GLY A 408 -12.77 -4.99 19.32
N ILE A 409 -13.11 -5.13 18.03
CA ILE A 409 -13.76 -6.31 17.47
C ILE A 409 -13.22 -6.64 16.09
N TRP A 410 -13.17 -7.95 15.77
CA TRP A 410 -12.75 -8.46 14.48
C TRP A 410 -13.93 -8.80 13.58
N PHE A 411 -13.82 -8.55 12.29
CA PHE A 411 -14.73 -8.97 11.24
C PHE A 411 -13.96 -9.50 10.03
N GLU A 412 -14.54 -10.47 9.33
CA GLU A 412 -14.15 -10.90 7.98
C GLU A 412 -15.37 -10.85 7.03
N PRO A 413 -15.89 -9.67 6.75
CA PRO A 413 -17.26 -9.51 6.24
C PRO A 413 -17.39 -9.71 4.73
N GLU A 414 -16.29 -9.93 4.02
CA GLU A 414 -16.27 -10.29 2.61
C GLU A 414 -16.45 -11.79 2.39
N MET A 415 -16.50 -12.60 3.48
CA MET A 415 -16.48 -14.06 3.42
C MET A 415 -17.81 -14.68 3.88
N ILE A 416 -18.06 -15.91 3.42
CA ILE A 416 -19.22 -16.70 3.78
C ILE A 416 -18.87 -18.19 3.88
N ASN A 417 -19.46 -18.90 4.85
CA ASN A 417 -19.46 -20.36 4.91
C ASN A 417 -20.83 -20.92 4.45
N GLU A 418 -20.85 -22.13 3.93
CA GLU A 418 -22.11 -22.81 3.54
C GLU A 418 -23.00 -23.15 4.76
N ASP A 419 -22.40 -23.41 5.92
CA ASP A 419 -23.15 -23.64 7.16
C ASP A 419 -23.39 -22.33 7.93
N THR A 420 -24.23 -21.45 7.35
CA THR A 420 -24.67 -20.18 7.93
C THR A 420 -26.14 -19.92 7.60
N ASN A 421 -26.77 -19.06 8.36
CA ASN A 421 -28.13 -18.58 8.07
C ASN A 421 -28.13 -17.74 6.81
N LEU A 422 -27.13 -16.87 6.64
CA LEU A 422 -26.97 -16.07 5.43
C LEU A 422 -26.95 -16.94 4.16
N TYR A 423 -26.17 -18.04 4.16
CA TYR A 423 -26.11 -18.92 2.98
C TYR A 423 -27.44 -19.65 2.73
N ARG A 424 -28.13 -20.07 3.79
CA ARG A 424 -29.46 -20.72 3.67
C ARG A 424 -30.52 -19.78 3.10
N GLU A 425 -30.48 -18.51 3.47
CA GLU A 425 -31.42 -17.49 3.03
C GLU A 425 -31.06 -16.92 1.64
N HIS A 426 -29.78 -16.71 1.39
CA HIS A 426 -29.24 -16.06 0.20
C HIS A 426 -28.04 -16.80 -0.39
N PRO A 427 -28.23 -18.05 -0.91
CA PRO A 427 -27.12 -18.82 -1.49
C PRO A 427 -26.52 -18.18 -2.76
N ASP A 428 -27.23 -17.24 -3.37
CA ASP A 428 -26.82 -16.45 -4.53
C ASP A 428 -25.92 -15.24 -4.19
N PHE A 429 -25.72 -14.93 -2.89
CA PHE A 429 -24.75 -13.92 -2.45
C PHE A 429 -23.31 -14.40 -2.55
N MET A 430 -23.09 -15.72 -2.54
CA MET A 430 -21.79 -16.33 -2.70
C MET A 430 -21.33 -16.31 -4.17
N ILE A 431 -20.08 -15.92 -4.40
CA ILE A 431 -19.44 -16.03 -5.72
C ILE A 431 -19.34 -17.51 -6.10
N ARG A 432 -20.10 -17.93 -7.12
CA ARG A 432 -20.11 -19.31 -7.61
C ARG A 432 -20.68 -19.39 -9.02
N VAL A 433 -19.94 -20.03 -9.92
CA VAL A 433 -20.43 -20.35 -11.27
C VAL A 433 -21.59 -21.36 -11.17
N PRO A 434 -22.77 -21.10 -11.78
CA PRO A 434 -23.89 -22.02 -11.75
C PRO A 434 -23.52 -23.42 -12.24
N GLY A 435 -23.99 -24.45 -11.54
CA GLY A 435 -23.72 -25.86 -11.86
C GLY A 435 -22.32 -26.37 -11.50
N ARG A 436 -21.43 -25.50 -10.95
CA ARG A 436 -20.11 -25.91 -10.47
C ARG A 436 -20.04 -25.87 -8.94
N LYS A 437 -19.22 -26.73 -8.35
CA LYS A 437 -18.82 -26.55 -6.94
C LYS A 437 -17.93 -25.31 -6.83
N GLY A 438 -18.11 -24.52 -5.79
CA GLY A 438 -17.24 -23.37 -5.50
C GLY A 438 -15.81 -23.82 -5.18
N VAL A 439 -14.87 -22.90 -5.31
CA VAL A 439 -13.47 -23.10 -4.87
C VAL A 439 -13.35 -22.60 -3.43
N LYS A 440 -13.03 -23.50 -2.50
CA LYS A 440 -12.78 -23.17 -1.09
C LYS A 440 -11.35 -22.67 -0.85
N GLY A 441 -11.20 -21.74 0.08
CA GLY A 441 -9.93 -21.44 0.74
C GLY A 441 -10.22 -21.26 2.22
N ARG A 442 -9.49 -21.92 3.14
CA ARG A 442 -9.75 -21.93 4.58
C ARG A 442 -11.22 -22.28 4.94
N GLU A 443 -11.80 -23.26 4.25
CA GLU A 443 -13.21 -23.68 4.40
C GLU A 443 -14.26 -22.58 4.11
N GLN A 444 -13.87 -21.45 3.49
CA GLN A 444 -14.73 -20.31 3.22
C GLN A 444 -14.81 -19.95 1.74
N TYR A 445 -15.85 -19.19 1.39
CA TYR A 445 -16.12 -18.61 0.09
C TYR A 445 -16.19 -17.08 0.19
N VAL A 446 -16.32 -16.40 -0.94
CA VAL A 446 -16.38 -14.93 -1.04
C VAL A 446 -17.81 -14.49 -1.36
N LEU A 447 -18.27 -13.41 -0.73
CA LEU A 447 -19.50 -12.71 -1.06
C LEU A 447 -19.34 -11.86 -2.31
N ASP A 448 -20.40 -11.69 -3.09
CA ASP A 448 -20.41 -10.89 -4.32
C ASP A 448 -20.55 -9.40 -4.02
N PHE A 449 -19.45 -8.72 -3.74
CA PHE A 449 -19.46 -7.26 -3.49
C PHE A 449 -19.63 -6.41 -4.76
N THR A 450 -19.77 -7.00 -5.95
CA THR A 450 -20.27 -6.24 -7.11
C THR A 450 -21.73 -5.81 -6.91
N ARG A 451 -22.45 -6.51 -6.02
CA ARG A 451 -23.88 -6.33 -5.73
C ARG A 451 -24.11 -5.40 -4.57
N LYS A 452 -24.94 -4.38 -4.80
CA LYS A 452 -25.34 -3.44 -3.74
C LYS A 452 -26.16 -4.10 -2.63
N ASP A 453 -27.08 -5.02 -2.97
CA ASP A 453 -27.90 -5.74 -1.97
C ASP A 453 -27.07 -6.57 -0.99
N VAL A 454 -25.96 -7.17 -1.45
CA VAL A 454 -25.00 -7.90 -0.61
C VAL A 454 -24.28 -6.93 0.33
N ARG A 455 -23.77 -5.82 -0.19
CA ARG A 455 -23.08 -4.79 0.60
C ARG A 455 -24.00 -4.15 1.64
N ASP A 456 -25.24 -3.82 1.25
CA ASP A 456 -26.27 -3.26 2.16
C ASP A 456 -26.57 -4.22 3.31
N TYR A 457 -26.68 -5.53 3.03
CA TYR A 457 -26.91 -6.56 4.05
C TYR A 457 -25.73 -6.61 5.05
N ILE A 458 -24.50 -6.70 4.56
CA ILE A 458 -23.30 -6.74 5.42
C ILE A 458 -23.15 -5.45 6.20
N LYS A 459 -23.34 -4.29 5.56
CA LYS A 459 -23.33 -2.98 6.22
C LYS A 459 -24.32 -2.95 7.40
N ALA A 460 -25.56 -3.38 7.17
CA ALA A 460 -26.59 -3.37 8.22
C ALA A 460 -26.18 -4.21 9.44
N MET A 461 -25.53 -5.35 9.24
CA MET A 461 -25.05 -6.19 10.34
C MET A 461 -23.90 -5.53 11.11
N VAL A 462 -22.90 -5.01 10.41
CA VAL A 462 -21.76 -4.29 11.04
C VAL A 462 -22.25 -3.08 11.82
N VAL A 463 -23.10 -2.25 11.21
CA VAL A 463 -23.70 -1.07 11.84
C VAL A 463 -24.50 -1.44 13.10
N ASN A 464 -25.26 -2.55 13.05
CA ASN A 464 -26.00 -3.02 14.20
C ASN A 464 -25.09 -3.37 15.38
N ILE A 465 -23.97 -4.05 15.14
CA ILE A 465 -22.97 -4.35 16.18
C ILE A 465 -22.38 -3.07 16.76
N LEU A 466 -21.90 -2.15 15.91
CA LEU A 466 -21.25 -0.92 16.35
C LEU A 466 -22.18 0.05 17.09
N LYS A 467 -23.48 0.05 16.78
CA LYS A 467 -24.47 0.90 17.46
C LYS A 467 -24.96 0.32 18.80
N ASN A 468 -24.90 -1.00 18.98
CA ASN A 468 -25.44 -1.65 20.17
C ASN A 468 -24.39 -1.95 21.25
N ALA A 469 -23.11 -1.74 20.98
CA ALA A 469 -22.03 -1.86 21.95
C ALA A 469 -21.01 -0.74 21.76
N ASN A 470 -20.34 -0.32 22.83
CA ASN A 470 -19.31 0.72 22.76
C ASN A 470 -17.99 0.13 22.24
N ILE A 471 -17.90 0.02 20.92
CA ILE A 471 -16.73 -0.50 20.20
C ILE A 471 -15.89 0.69 19.69
N SER A 472 -14.61 0.66 19.96
CA SER A 472 -13.65 1.72 19.58
C SER A 472 -12.71 1.34 18.44
N TYR A 473 -12.72 0.09 18.01
CA TYR A 473 -11.80 -0.45 17.02
C TYR A 473 -12.42 -1.62 16.27
N VAL A 474 -12.17 -1.67 14.97
CA VAL A 474 -12.55 -2.76 14.07
C VAL A 474 -11.31 -3.27 13.33
N LYS A 475 -11.01 -4.57 13.46
CA LYS A 475 -10.07 -5.27 12.58
C LYS A 475 -10.86 -5.86 11.42
N TRP A 476 -10.65 -5.34 10.22
CA TRP A 476 -11.32 -5.76 8.99
C TRP A 476 -10.44 -6.72 8.22
N ASP A 477 -10.81 -7.99 8.18
CA ASP A 477 -10.00 -9.06 7.61
C ASP A 477 -10.57 -9.62 6.29
N MET A 478 -9.69 -10.25 5.50
CA MET A 478 -10.01 -11.02 4.29
C MET A 478 -8.98 -12.11 4.07
N ASN A 479 -9.32 -13.37 4.35
CA ASN A 479 -8.34 -14.47 4.45
C ASN A 479 -8.30 -15.38 3.23
N ARG A 480 -8.64 -14.90 2.04
CA ARG A 480 -8.46 -15.68 0.82
C ARG A 480 -8.45 -14.83 -0.46
N SER A 481 -7.88 -15.39 -1.53
CA SER A 481 -7.96 -14.82 -2.87
C SER A 481 -9.30 -15.15 -3.54
N LEU A 482 -9.74 -14.30 -4.50
CA LEU A 482 -10.87 -14.58 -5.36
C LEU A 482 -10.54 -15.72 -6.33
N ALA A 483 -11.49 -16.61 -6.54
CA ALA A 483 -11.38 -17.70 -7.51
C ALA A 483 -12.76 -18.08 -8.03
N ALA A 484 -12.82 -18.60 -9.27
CA ALA A 484 -14.06 -19.01 -9.93
C ALA A 484 -15.14 -17.91 -9.90
N VAL A 485 -14.74 -16.68 -10.24
CA VAL A 485 -15.56 -15.48 -10.12
C VAL A 485 -16.80 -15.56 -11.04
N TYR A 486 -17.93 -15.18 -10.48
CA TYR A 486 -19.20 -15.06 -11.18
C TYR A 486 -20.18 -14.25 -10.33
N SER A 487 -20.92 -13.35 -10.92
CA SER A 487 -22.02 -12.64 -10.26
C SER A 487 -23.37 -13.09 -10.85
N ALA A 488 -24.33 -13.40 -9.99
CA ALA A 488 -25.68 -13.72 -10.41
C ALA A 488 -26.45 -12.50 -10.97
N LYS A 489 -25.91 -11.29 -10.84
CA LYS A 489 -26.53 -10.02 -11.23
C LYS A 489 -25.83 -9.29 -12.37
N LEU A 490 -24.58 -9.63 -12.69
CA LEU A 490 -23.91 -9.09 -13.86
C LEU A 490 -24.36 -9.81 -15.13
N ASP A 491 -24.55 -9.05 -16.20
CA ASP A 491 -24.78 -9.62 -17.51
C ASP A 491 -23.55 -10.40 -18.01
N ALA A 492 -23.74 -11.36 -18.89
CA ALA A 492 -22.67 -12.18 -19.42
C ALA A 492 -21.55 -11.34 -20.07
N ASN A 493 -21.92 -10.24 -20.75
CA ASN A 493 -20.98 -9.33 -21.37
C ASN A 493 -20.20 -8.45 -20.36
N SER A 494 -20.74 -8.24 -19.18
CA SER A 494 -20.10 -7.46 -18.10
C SER A 494 -19.31 -8.32 -17.10
N MET A 495 -19.22 -9.62 -17.35
CA MET A 495 -18.51 -10.53 -16.42
C MET A 495 -17.02 -10.22 -16.33
N GLY A 496 -16.40 -9.67 -17.37
CA GLY A 496 -15.01 -9.19 -17.38
C GLY A 496 -14.78 -7.95 -16.49
N GLU A 497 -15.84 -7.29 -16.03
CA GLU A 497 -15.75 -6.15 -15.11
C GLU A 497 -15.74 -6.57 -13.63
N PHE A 498 -15.92 -7.87 -13.35
CA PHE A 498 -16.15 -8.39 -12.02
C PHE A 498 -15.09 -7.93 -11.00
N HIS A 499 -13.82 -8.15 -11.28
CA HIS A 499 -12.73 -7.80 -10.35
C HIS A 499 -12.67 -6.31 -10.04
N TYR A 500 -12.86 -5.48 -11.05
CA TYR A 500 -12.88 -4.02 -10.89
C TYR A 500 -14.10 -3.58 -10.07
N ARG A 501 -15.30 -4.06 -10.42
CA ARG A 501 -16.55 -3.73 -9.72
C ARG A 501 -16.58 -4.25 -8.28
N TYR A 502 -15.94 -5.40 -8.01
CA TYR A 502 -15.80 -5.94 -6.65
C TYR A 502 -15.03 -4.96 -5.76
N VAL A 503 -13.89 -4.46 -6.22
CA VAL A 503 -13.05 -3.53 -5.46
C VAL A 503 -13.76 -2.18 -5.28
N LEU A 504 -14.45 -1.67 -6.30
CA LEU A 504 -15.29 -0.46 -6.15
C LEU A 504 -16.37 -0.66 -5.09
N GLY A 505 -17.01 -1.84 -5.07
CA GLY A 505 -18.01 -2.18 -4.04
C GLY A 505 -17.43 -2.25 -2.64
N LEU A 506 -16.24 -2.80 -2.49
CA LEU A 506 -15.52 -2.79 -1.22
C LEU A 506 -15.21 -1.36 -0.77
N TYR A 507 -14.70 -0.52 -1.65
CA TYR A 507 -14.39 0.88 -1.34
C TYR A 507 -15.63 1.70 -0.96
N GLU A 508 -16.76 1.51 -1.67
CA GLU A 508 -18.03 2.14 -1.32
C GLU A 508 -18.48 1.76 0.11
N LEU A 509 -18.43 0.48 0.45
CA LEU A 509 -18.77 0.00 1.79
C LEU A 509 -17.84 0.55 2.88
N LEU A 510 -16.53 0.56 2.64
CA LEU A 510 -15.55 1.11 3.58
C LEU A 510 -15.71 2.63 3.75
N ASP A 511 -15.99 3.35 2.66
CA ASP A 511 -16.24 4.79 2.70
C ASP A 511 -17.47 5.13 3.55
N GLU A 512 -18.56 4.39 3.34
CA GLU A 512 -19.78 4.54 4.12
C GLU A 512 -19.58 4.23 5.61
N LEU A 513 -18.88 3.14 5.95
CA LEU A 513 -18.63 2.74 7.34
C LEU A 513 -17.68 3.70 8.07
N THR A 514 -16.56 4.08 7.45
CA THR A 514 -15.60 5.00 8.07
C THR A 514 -16.15 6.43 8.21
N THR A 515 -17.09 6.82 7.33
CA THR A 515 -17.81 8.10 7.44
C THR A 515 -18.87 8.06 8.53
N GLU A 516 -19.62 6.95 8.68
CA GLU A 516 -20.65 6.79 9.72
C GLU A 516 -20.05 6.63 11.13
N PHE A 517 -18.84 6.04 11.24
CA PHE A 517 -18.16 5.78 12.50
C PHE A 517 -16.75 6.43 12.58
N PRO A 518 -16.63 7.76 12.53
CA PRO A 518 -15.34 8.46 12.51
C PRO A 518 -14.54 8.31 13.82
N ASP A 519 -15.17 7.85 14.88
CA ASP A 519 -14.57 7.62 16.20
C ASP A 519 -14.11 6.18 16.42
N VAL A 520 -14.35 5.29 15.47
CA VAL A 520 -13.88 3.90 15.47
C VAL A 520 -12.59 3.82 14.62
N LEU A 521 -11.52 3.28 15.21
CA LEU A 521 -10.30 2.98 14.47
C LEU A 521 -10.48 1.71 13.65
N PHE A 522 -10.42 1.83 12.33
CA PHE A 522 -10.42 0.67 11.43
C PHE A 522 -8.98 0.25 11.11
N GLU A 523 -8.65 -1.01 11.40
CA GLU A 523 -7.40 -1.65 10.96
C GLU A 523 -7.70 -2.63 9.82
N GLY A 524 -6.98 -2.50 8.72
CA GLY A 524 -7.03 -3.47 7.62
C GLY A 524 -6.23 -4.73 7.96
N CYS A 525 -6.77 -5.88 7.61
CA CYS A 525 -6.10 -7.17 7.62
C CYS A 525 -6.48 -7.95 6.35
N SER A 526 -5.59 -8.80 5.87
CA SER A 526 -5.91 -9.71 4.76
C SER A 526 -4.96 -10.91 4.84
N GLY A 527 -5.23 -11.80 5.79
CA GLY A 527 -4.27 -12.82 6.20
C GLY A 527 -2.92 -12.15 6.51
N GLY A 528 -2.90 -11.23 7.47
CA GLY A 528 -1.78 -10.31 7.65
C GLY A 528 -1.79 -9.15 6.64
N GLY A 529 -0.64 -8.89 6.02
CA GLY A 529 -0.41 -7.74 5.14
C GLY A 529 -0.73 -7.97 3.66
N GLY A 530 -1.66 -8.85 3.32
CA GLY A 530 -2.01 -9.17 1.92
C GLY A 530 -2.61 -8.01 1.12
N ARG A 531 -3.19 -7.02 1.80
CA ARG A 531 -3.65 -5.75 1.22
C ARG A 531 -3.01 -4.55 1.90
N TYR A 532 -1.72 -4.64 2.22
CA TYR A 532 -0.97 -3.48 2.70
C TYR A 532 -0.53 -2.64 1.51
N ASP A 533 -1.43 -1.78 1.05
CA ASP A 533 -1.32 -0.93 -0.12
C ASP A 533 -1.96 0.45 0.13
N LEU A 534 -1.72 1.40 -0.78
CA LEU A 534 -2.22 2.77 -0.64
C LEU A 534 -3.75 2.86 -0.78
N GLY A 535 -4.40 1.93 -1.49
CA GLY A 535 -5.85 1.89 -1.61
C GLY A 535 -6.53 1.61 -0.27
N MET A 536 -6.04 0.61 0.47
CA MET A 536 -6.56 0.30 1.81
C MET A 536 -6.14 1.35 2.85
N LEU A 537 -4.93 1.92 2.76
CA LEU A 537 -4.48 2.98 3.66
C LEU A 537 -5.33 4.26 3.57
N TYR A 538 -6.06 4.48 2.49
CA TYR A 538 -7.00 5.57 2.37
C TYR A 538 -8.18 5.46 3.36
N TYR A 539 -8.65 4.22 3.62
CA TYR A 539 -9.77 3.93 4.53
C TYR A 539 -9.31 3.49 5.92
N HIS A 540 -8.19 2.78 5.99
CA HIS A 540 -7.63 2.21 7.21
C HIS A 540 -6.29 2.90 7.53
N PRO A 541 -6.23 3.82 8.49
CA PRO A 541 -4.98 4.49 8.87
C PRO A 541 -3.95 3.54 9.49
N GLN A 542 -4.37 2.32 9.78
CA GLN A 542 -3.55 1.23 10.33
C GLN A 542 -3.87 -0.06 9.59
N ILE A 543 -2.83 -0.86 9.28
CA ILE A 543 -2.97 -2.17 8.66
C ILE A 543 -2.10 -3.17 9.43
N TRP A 544 -2.65 -4.36 9.71
CA TRP A 544 -1.91 -5.47 10.30
C TRP A 544 -0.79 -5.92 9.35
N LEU A 545 0.45 -5.80 9.82
CA LEU A 545 1.61 -5.89 8.94
C LEU A 545 1.84 -7.30 8.40
N SER A 546 1.64 -8.32 9.24
CA SER A 546 1.81 -9.74 8.93
C SER A 546 1.25 -10.60 10.05
N ASP A 547 0.72 -11.77 9.71
CA ASP A 547 0.37 -12.81 10.70
C ASP A 547 1.62 -13.45 11.33
N ASP A 548 2.80 -13.25 10.75
CA ASP A 548 4.04 -13.61 11.41
C ASP A 548 4.42 -12.57 12.46
N THR A 549 4.36 -12.96 13.71
CA THR A 549 4.71 -12.14 14.88
C THR A 549 6.13 -12.39 15.38
N ASP A 550 6.91 -13.25 14.70
CA ASP A 550 8.32 -13.49 15.01
C ASP A 550 9.14 -12.21 14.76
N PRO A 551 9.84 -11.65 15.76
CA PRO A 551 10.54 -10.39 15.61
C PRO A 551 11.68 -10.45 14.57
N ILE A 552 12.27 -11.62 14.32
CA ILE A 552 13.39 -11.74 13.38
C ILE A 552 12.90 -11.76 11.93
N GLU A 553 11.79 -12.45 11.64
CA GLU A 553 11.14 -12.36 10.33
C GLU A 553 10.54 -10.97 10.09
N ARG A 554 9.98 -10.35 11.13
CA ARG A 554 9.47 -8.96 11.07
C ARG A 554 10.52 -7.93 10.65
N LEU A 555 11.82 -8.15 10.91
CA LEU A 555 12.88 -7.25 10.43
C LEU A 555 12.84 -7.08 8.91
N LYS A 556 12.66 -8.19 8.15
CA LYS A 556 12.55 -8.17 6.69
C LYS A 556 11.24 -7.54 6.23
N ILE A 557 10.11 -7.94 6.85
CA ILE A 557 8.77 -7.46 6.52
C ILE A 557 8.67 -5.94 6.75
N GLN A 558 9.18 -5.44 7.88
CA GLN A 558 9.23 -4.01 8.19
C GLN A 558 10.16 -3.25 7.24
N TYR A 559 11.34 -3.81 6.95
CA TYR A 559 12.30 -3.20 6.02
C TYR A 559 11.64 -2.96 4.66
N GLY A 560 11.06 -3.99 4.03
CA GLY A 560 10.41 -3.86 2.72
C GLY A 560 9.19 -2.95 2.75
N SER A 561 8.36 -3.01 3.81
CA SER A 561 7.18 -2.17 3.96
C SER A 561 7.53 -0.69 4.09
N SER A 562 8.64 -0.36 4.70
CA SER A 562 9.05 1.03 4.99
C SER A 562 9.48 1.84 3.77
N PHE A 563 9.57 1.27 2.56
CA PHE A 563 9.96 2.04 1.38
C PHE A 563 8.87 3.01 0.91
N ALA A 564 7.61 2.57 0.89
CA ALA A 564 6.47 3.39 0.45
C ALA A 564 5.52 3.77 1.58
N TYR A 565 5.40 2.93 2.61
CA TYR A 565 4.34 3.06 3.62
C TYR A 565 4.89 3.60 4.93
N PRO A 566 4.25 4.63 5.53
CA PRO A 566 4.63 5.12 6.85
C PRO A 566 4.63 3.96 7.86
N ILE A 567 5.76 3.70 8.49
CA ILE A 567 5.88 2.55 9.39
C ILE A 567 4.95 2.67 10.61
N GLY A 568 4.57 3.89 11.01
CA GLY A 568 3.54 4.12 12.02
C GLY A 568 2.14 3.64 11.62
N SER A 569 1.88 3.32 10.34
CA SER A 569 0.62 2.68 9.90
C SER A 569 0.63 1.16 10.04
N ALA A 570 1.76 0.57 10.40
CA ALA A 570 1.91 -0.88 10.54
C ALA A 570 1.52 -1.35 11.94
N GLY A 571 0.47 -2.14 12.07
CA GLY A 571 0.14 -2.84 13.32
C GLY A 571 1.24 -3.85 13.66
N ALA A 572 1.77 -3.78 14.89
CA ALA A 572 2.88 -4.60 15.32
C ALA A 572 2.73 -5.02 16.80
N HIS A 573 2.76 -6.33 17.06
CA HIS A 573 2.48 -6.87 18.38
C HIS A 573 3.65 -7.67 18.95
N VAL A 574 3.78 -7.62 20.27
CA VAL A 574 4.64 -8.50 21.07
C VAL A 574 3.94 -9.86 21.20
N SER A 575 4.53 -10.90 20.66
CA SER A 575 3.98 -12.27 20.68
C SER A 575 4.55 -13.15 21.78
N ALA A 576 4.03 -14.39 21.87
CA ALA A 576 4.57 -15.43 22.73
C ALA A 576 5.97 -15.91 22.30
N SER A 577 6.69 -16.58 23.20
CA SER A 577 7.94 -17.31 22.89
C SER A 577 7.88 -18.71 23.55
N PRO A 578 8.08 -19.80 22.77
CA PRO A 578 8.39 -19.81 21.34
C PRO A 578 7.27 -19.21 20.48
N ASN A 579 7.66 -18.60 19.35
CA ASN A 579 6.69 -18.02 18.41
C ASN A 579 5.81 -19.09 17.77
N HIS A 580 4.53 -18.80 17.54
CA HIS A 580 3.57 -19.78 17.02
C HIS A 580 3.82 -20.15 15.54
N GLN A 581 4.42 -19.27 14.74
CA GLN A 581 4.69 -19.48 13.31
C GLN A 581 6.02 -20.21 13.10
N THR A 582 7.08 -19.71 13.73
CA THR A 582 8.46 -20.17 13.46
C THR A 582 9.03 -21.10 14.52
N MET A 583 8.39 -21.21 15.67
CA MET A 583 8.89 -21.91 16.87
C MET A 583 10.21 -21.32 17.41
N ARG A 584 10.62 -20.14 16.94
CA ARG A 584 11.83 -19.44 17.39
C ARG A 584 11.64 -18.91 18.81
N ARG A 585 12.71 -18.96 19.58
CA ARG A 585 12.78 -18.37 20.93
C ARG A 585 13.56 -17.07 20.86
N THR A 586 12.93 -15.98 21.28
CA THR A 586 13.53 -14.63 21.28
C THR A 586 13.35 -13.95 22.63
N PRO A 587 14.29 -13.07 23.03
CA PRO A 587 14.15 -12.28 24.26
C PRO A 587 12.86 -11.44 24.24
N PHE A 588 12.26 -11.23 25.40
CA PHE A 588 11.03 -10.44 25.52
C PHE A 588 11.24 -9.00 25.03
N GLU A 589 12.42 -8.43 25.35
CA GLU A 589 12.81 -7.08 24.95
C GLU A 589 12.95 -6.93 23.44
N THR A 590 13.44 -7.96 22.75
CA THR A 590 13.58 -7.94 21.29
C THR A 590 12.23 -7.91 20.58
N ARG A 591 11.27 -8.70 21.07
CA ARG A 591 9.89 -8.69 20.54
C ARG A 591 9.29 -7.28 20.64
N ALA A 592 9.48 -6.61 21.79
CA ALA A 592 9.01 -5.24 21.98
C ALA A 592 9.78 -4.22 21.13
N THR A 593 11.12 -4.33 21.04
CA THR A 593 11.94 -3.43 20.24
C THR A 593 11.51 -3.42 18.79
N VAL A 594 11.22 -4.59 18.21
CA VAL A 594 10.75 -4.70 16.83
C VAL A 594 9.32 -4.19 16.67
N ALA A 595 8.42 -4.54 17.61
CA ALA A 595 7.03 -4.08 17.57
C ALA A 595 6.89 -2.55 17.73
N MET A 596 7.76 -1.90 18.51
CA MET A 596 7.77 -0.45 18.71
C MET A 596 8.16 0.37 17.46
N ALA A 597 8.57 -0.27 16.39
CA ALA A 597 8.77 0.44 15.10
C ALA A 597 7.45 0.89 14.48
N GLY A 598 6.34 0.21 14.76
CA GLY A 598 4.99 0.50 14.27
C GLY A 598 4.00 0.84 15.36
N THR A 599 2.69 0.74 15.07
CA THR A 599 1.62 0.88 16.06
C THR A 599 1.64 -0.34 16.99
N PHE A 600 1.93 -0.07 18.24
CA PHE A 600 2.35 -1.06 19.24
C PHE A 600 1.18 -1.78 19.91
N GLY A 601 1.32 -3.08 20.12
CA GLY A 601 0.37 -3.89 20.86
C GLY A 601 0.97 -5.21 21.36
N TYR A 602 0.09 -6.07 21.89
CA TYR A 602 0.42 -7.38 22.39
C TYR A 602 -0.52 -8.44 21.80
N GLU A 603 0.01 -9.63 21.60
CA GLU A 603 -0.75 -10.80 21.13
C GLU A 603 -0.18 -12.06 21.78
N LEU A 604 -0.48 -12.24 23.08
CA LEU A 604 -0.01 -13.34 23.91
C LEU A 604 -0.88 -13.49 25.17
N ASP A 605 -0.77 -14.62 25.84
CA ASP A 605 -1.44 -14.82 27.12
C ASP A 605 -0.65 -14.19 28.28
N LEU A 606 -1.12 -13.04 28.76
CA LEU A 606 -0.49 -12.30 29.86
C LEU A 606 -0.50 -13.07 31.20
N ASN A 607 -1.29 -14.12 31.34
CA ASN A 607 -1.31 -14.96 32.54
C ASN A 607 -0.19 -16.01 32.56
N LYS A 608 0.43 -16.24 31.37
CA LYS A 608 1.52 -17.22 31.21
C LYS A 608 2.91 -16.61 31.25
N ILE A 609 3.03 -15.28 31.29
CA ILE A 609 4.32 -14.59 31.40
C ILE A 609 4.76 -14.47 32.87
N SER A 610 6.07 -14.45 33.09
CA SER A 610 6.65 -14.32 34.43
C SER A 610 6.43 -12.92 35.04
N ASP A 611 6.51 -12.80 36.39
CA ASP A 611 6.41 -11.50 37.05
C ASP A 611 7.44 -10.49 36.52
N LYS A 612 8.64 -10.96 36.15
CA LYS A 612 9.67 -10.13 35.53
C LYS A 612 9.20 -9.57 34.18
N GLU A 613 8.60 -10.42 33.33
CA GLU A 613 8.07 -9.99 32.05
C GLU A 613 6.86 -9.06 32.20
N GLN A 614 6.03 -9.25 33.24
CA GLN A 614 4.95 -8.30 33.54
C GLN A 614 5.48 -6.90 33.87
N GLU A 615 6.56 -6.79 34.64
CA GLU A 615 7.21 -5.50 34.91
C GLU A 615 7.85 -4.91 33.62
N MET A 616 8.36 -5.77 32.72
CA MET A 616 8.83 -5.34 31.40
C MET A 616 7.68 -4.78 30.57
N VAL A 617 6.49 -5.40 30.56
CA VAL A 617 5.29 -4.86 29.88
C VAL A 617 4.99 -3.45 30.33
N LYS A 618 4.95 -3.19 31.66
CA LYS A 618 4.72 -1.85 32.21
C LYS A 618 5.76 -0.83 31.73
N SER A 619 7.03 -1.24 31.63
CA SER A 619 8.09 -0.38 31.12
C SER A 619 7.92 -0.13 29.62
N GLN A 620 7.63 -1.16 28.84
CA GLN A 620 7.42 -1.08 27.40
C GLN A 620 6.24 -0.16 27.05
N VAL A 621 5.13 -0.26 27.78
CA VAL A 621 3.97 0.62 27.60
C VAL A 621 4.37 2.08 27.88
N ARG A 622 5.06 2.36 28.98
CA ARG A 622 5.53 3.73 29.29
C ARG A 622 6.50 4.26 28.23
N ASP A 623 7.41 3.42 27.76
CA ASP A 623 8.38 3.78 26.73
C ASP A 623 7.66 4.10 25.41
N TYR A 624 6.69 3.26 24.99
CA TYR A 624 5.96 3.50 23.77
C TYR A 624 5.12 4.77 23.81
N LEU A 625 4.41 5.03 24.92
CA LEU A 625 3.66 6.28 25.09
C LEU A 625 4.56 7.53 24.96
N LYS A 626 5.85 7.42 25.31
CA LYS A 626 6.84 8.47 25.07
C LYS A 626 7.25 8.60 23.61
N TYR A 627 7.23 7.49 22.85
CA TYR A 627 7.67 7.42 21.46
C TYR A 627 6.53 7.51 20.45
N ASP A 628 5.29 7.49 20.89
CA ASP A 628 4.09 7.40 20.05
C ASP A 628 4.08 8.46 18.92
N GLU A 629 4.22 9.74 19.28
CA GLU A 629 4.30 10.82 18.28
C GLU A 629 5.49 10.63 17.32
N LEU A 630 6.65 10.23 17.86
CA LEU A 630 7.84 9.98 17.05
C LEU A 630 7.62 8.87 16.02
N VAL A 631 6.97 7.77 16.41
CA VAL A 631 6.68 6.62 15.51
C VAL A 631 5.70 7.03 14.43
N HIS A 632 4.68 7.81 14.75
CA HIS A 632 3.63 8.18 13.79
C HIS A 632 4.03 9.34 12.88
N GLU A 633 4.79 10.34 13.38
CA GLU A 633 5.08 11.57 12.64
C GLU A 633 6.54 11.73 12.21
N GLY A 634 7.46 10.97 12.80
CA GLY A 634 8.90 11.11 12.55
C GLY A 634 9.35 10.60 11.18
N ASP A 635 10.57 10.98 10.84
CA ASP A 635 11.29 10.46 9.67
C ASP A 635 11.93 9.12 10.00
N TYR A 636 11.62 8.09 9.21
CA TYR A 636 12.14 6.73 9.38
C TYR A 636 13.36 6.49 8.49
N TYR A 637 14.41 5.92 9.06
CA TYR A 637 15.69 5.64 8.41
C TYR A 637 16.05 4.17 8.54
N ARG A 638 16.28 3.49 7.44
CA ARG A 638 16.88 2.15 7.37
C ARG A 638 18.38 2.29 7.46
N LEU A 639 19.00 1.98 8.60
CA LEU A 639 20.44 2.18 8.81
C LEU A 639 21.27 1.01 8.31
N THR A 640 20.78 -0.23 8.49
CA THR A 640 21.36 -1.44 7.92
C THR A 640 20.25 -2.35 7.39
N SER A 641 20.54 -3.09 6.33
CA SER A 641 19.59 -4.03 5.73
C SER A 641 19.60 -5.38 6.48
N PRO A 642 18.43 -6.01 6.69
CA PRO A 642 18.36 -7.37 7.21
C PRO A 642 18.83 -8.45 6.21
N TYR A 643 19.05 -8.08 4.95
CA TYR A 643 19.54 -8.98 3.89
C TYR A 643 21.06 -8.93 3.71
N ASP A 644 21.72 -7.90 4.23
CA ASP A 644 23.16 -7.78 4.16
C ASP A 644 23.84 -8.78 5.09
N SER A 645 25.14 -9.02 4.86
CA SER A 645 25.98 -9.80 5.76
C SER A 645 26.19 -9.15 7.13
N ASN A 646 25.60 -7.98 7.35
CA ASN A 646 25.57 -7.31 8.65
C ASN A 646 24.79 -8.16 9.66
N ARG A 647 25.44 -8.49 10.76
CA ARG A 647 24.84 -9.29 11.81
C ARG A 647 23.82 -8.51 12.66
N VAL A 648 23.72 -7.21 12.44
CA VAL A 648 22.80 -6.31 13.14
C VAL A 648 21.91 -5.61 12.10
N CYS A 649 20.61 -5.77 12.26
CA CYS A 649 19.62 -4.97 11.58
C CYS A 649 19.30 -3.75 12.45
N ALA A 650 19.43 -2.54 11.89
CA ALA A 650 19.22 -1.29 12.61
C ALA A 650 18.37 -0.30 11.81
N TRP A 651 17.55 0.42 12.55
CA TRP A 651 16.72 1.51 12.04
C TRP A 651 16.66 2.65 13.04
N GLN A 652 16.17 3.79 12.59
CA GLN A 652 16.07 4.99 13.39
C GLN A 652 14.83 5.79 13.00
N THR A 653 14.18 6.42 13.97
CA THR A 653 13.16 7.43 13.72
C THR A 653 13.62 8.75 14.35
N VAL A 654 13.46 9.86 13.63
CA VAL A 654 13.86 11.21 14.08
C VAL A 654 12.66 12.14 13.96
N SER A 655 12.42 12.95 14.99
CA SER A 655 11.37 13.98 14.95
C SER A 655 11.63 15.02 13.85
N LYS A 656 10.56 15.58 13.29
CA LYS A 656 10.64 16.56 12.19
C LYS A 656 11.49 17.80 12.53
N ASP A 657 11.49 18.20 13.80
CA ASP A 657 12.33 19.30 14.33
C ASP A 657 13.76 18.88 14.67
N LYS A 658 14.07 17.59 14.52
CA LYS A 658 15.38 17.00 14.84
C LYS A 658 15.81 17.14 16.29
N SER A 659 14.87 17.34 17.21
CA SER A 659 15.17 17.48 18.64
C SER A 659 15.32 16.15 19.37
N PHE A 660 14.63 15.11 18.85
CA PHE A 660 14.58 13.79 19.45
C PHE A 660 14.60 12.69 18.40
N GLY A 661 15.17 11.53 18.73
CA GLY A 661 15.15 10.35 17.89
C GLY A 661 15.30 9.07 18.72
N LEU A 662 14.98 7.96 18.08
CA LEU A 662 15.14 6.60 18.63
C LEU A 662 15.91 5.74 17.64
N LEU A 663 17.10 5.28 18.03
CA LEU A 663 17.89 4.29 17.29
C LEU A 663 17.60 2.92 17.87
N SER A 664 17.21 1.98 17.02
CA SER A 664 16.91 0.59 17.37
C SER A 664 17.81 -0.35 16.58
N ALA A 665 18.25 -1.45 17.21
CA ALA A 665 19.09 -2.43 16.59
C ALA A 665 18.78 -3.83 17.14
N VAL A 666 18.82 -4.86 16.26
CA VAL A 666 18.60 -6.25 16.61
C VAL A 666 19.72 -7.11 16.05
N VAL A 667 20.28 -7.95 16.88
CA VAL A 667 21.32 -8.93 16.51
C VAL A 667 20.66 -10.12 15.79
N GLN A 668 21.03 -10.37 14.54
CA GLN A 668 20.49 -11.49 13.76
C GLN A 668 21.31 -12.78 13.92
N SER A 669 22.60 -12.66 14.19
CA SER A 669 23.50 -13.81 14.38
C SER A 669 24.72 -13.43 15.21
N LEU A 670 25.33 -14.43 15.84
CA LEU A 670 26.58 -14.29 16.59
C LEU A 670 27.78 -14.77 15.77
N GLU A 671 28.92 -14.23 16.07
CA GLU A 671 30.23 -14.65 15.50
C GLU A 671 31.29 -14.76 16.58
N ALA A 672 32.14 -15.75 16.47
CA ALA A 672 33.28 -15.89 17.38
C ALA A 672 34.32 -14.79 17.12
N ASN A 673 34.89 -14.22 18.18
CA ASN A 673 35.86 -13.13 18.10
C ASN A 673 35.37 -11.90 17.34
N GLU A 674 34.20 -11.45 17.74
CA GLU A 674 33.43 -10.39 17.11
C GLU A 674 34.19 -9.08 16.97
N SER A 675 34.09 -8.46 15.80
CA SER A 675 34.57 -7.10 15.54
C SER A 675 33.61 -6.04 16.09
N ASN A 676 34.10 -4.81 16.32
CA ASN A 676 33.24 -3.68 16.63
C ASN A 676 32.21 -3.41 15.52
N ILE A 677 30.94 -3.26 15.90
CA ILE A 677 29.84 -2.96 14.98
C ILE A 677 29.44 -1.50 15.16
N TYR A 678 29.58 -0.70 14.11
CA TYR A 678 29.16 0.69 14.07
C TYR A 678 27.88 0.83 13.24
N VAL A 679 26.91 1.55 13.80
CA VAL A 679 25.70 1.98 13.12
C VAL A 679 25.77 3.50 12.95
N TYR A 680 25.46 4.00 11.77
CA TYR A 680 25.61 5.40 11.42
C TYR A 680 24.25 6.10 11.50
N PRO A 681 23.97 6.89 12.59
CA PRO A 681 22.75 7.69 12.68
C PRO A 681 22.58 8.62 11.47
N ARG A 682 21.34 8.96 11.14
CA ARG A 682 21.00 9.84 10.02
C ARG A 682 20.00 10.91 10.41
N GLY A 683 19.79 11.90 9.56
CA GLY A 683 18.76 12.92 9.74
C GLY A 683 19.03 13.94 10.84
N LEU A 684 20.19 13.93 11.51
CA LEU A 684 20.54 14.87 12.57
C LEU A 684 21.01 16.22 11.98
N ASP A 685 20.87 17.29 12.76
CA ASP A 685 21.49 18.58 12.46
C ASP A 685 23.01 18.44 12.66
N GLU A 686 23.79 18.66 11.59
CA GLU A 686 25.24 18.48 11.62
C GLU A 686 25.96 19.31 12.71
N THR A 687 25.43 20.49 13.02
CA THR A 687 26.05 21.45 13.92
C THR A 687 25.58 21.34 15.36
N ALA A 688 24.41 20.82 15.57
CA ALA A 688 23.84 20.63 16.90
C ALA A 688 24.51 19.47 17.64
N VAL A 689 24.57 19.58 18.97
CA VAL A 689 25.10 18.52 19.84
C VAL A 689 23.96 17.56 20.20
N TYR A 690 24.23 16.27 20.09
CA TYR A 690 23.30 15.22 20.50
C TYR A 690 23.94 14.28 21.52
N GLU A 691 23.13 13.87 22.47
CA GLU A 691 23.47 12.83 23.43
C GLU A 691 22.88 11.51 23.03
N ILE A 692 23.73 10.46 22.89
CA ILE A 692 23.35 9.06 22.69
C ILE A 692 24.07 8.23 23.74
N ALA A 693 23.32 7.45 24.53
CA ALA A 693 23.89 6.59 25.61
C ALA A 693 24.87 7.33 26.55
N GLY A 694 24.57 8.60 26.91
CA GLY A 694 25.40 9.43 27.78
C GLY A 694 26.61 10.10 27.10
N ALA A 695 26.91 9.79 25.85
CA ALA A 695 27.99 10.44 25.11
C ALA A 695 27.46 11.60 24.28
N LYS A 696 28.14 12.77 24.36
CA LYS A 696 27.74 14.01 23.66
C LYS A 696 28.69 14.26 22.48
N ARG A 697 28.13 14.41 21.26
CA ARG A 697 28.88 14.77 20.06
C ARG A 697 27.98 15.58 19.12
N THR A 698 28.57 16.29 18.16
CA THR A 698 27.80 16.94 17.11
C THR A 698 27.12 15.90 16.22
N GLY A 699 25.98 16.25 15.59
CA GLY A 699 25.29 15.38 14.64
C GLY A 699 26.24 14.93 13.52
N ARG A 700 27.12 15.82 13.03
CA ARG A 700 28.16 15.48 12.05
C ARG A 700 29.07 14.35 12.51
N VAL A 701 29.48 14.34 13.76
CA VAL A 701 30.35 13.30 14.33
C VAL A 701 29.60 11.98 14.44
N TRP A 702 28.34 12.00 14.91
CA TRP A 702 27.52 10.80 14.98
C TRP A 702 27.24 10.20 13.59
N MET A 703 26.87 11.03 12.62
CA MET A 703 26.54 10.57 11.27
C MET A 703 27.75 10.06 10.49
N ASN A 704 28.95 10.60 10.69
CA ASN A 704 30.16 10.17 9.97
C ASN A 704 31.01 9.16 10.75
N GLY A 705 31.02 9.25 12.08
CA GLY A 705 31.85 8.38 12.93
C GLY A 705 31.11 7.13 13.41
N GLY A 706 29.78 7.15 13.35
CA GLY A 706 28.92 6.06 13.78
C GLY A 706 28.77 5.96 15.32
N PHE A 707 27.77 5.19 15.71
CA PHE A 707 27.52 4.78 17.07
C PHE A 707 27.95 3.33 17.26
N LEU A 708 28.83 3.05 18.22
CA LEU A 708 29.29 1.69 18.53
C LEU A 708 28.19 0.92 19.26
N ILE A 709 27.71 -0.16 18.68
CA ILE A 709 26.80 -1.08 19.36
C ILE A 709 27.51 -1.71 20.56
N PRO A 710 26.89 -1.77 21.75
CA PRO A 710 27.46 -2.43 22.89
C PRO A 710 27.83 -3.89 22.61
N ARG A 711 28.75 -4.43 23.39
CA ARG A 711 29.14 -5.84 23.28
C ARG A 711 27.92 -6.74 23.36
N ILE A 712 27.70 -7.53 22.32
CA ILE A 712 26.62 -8.50 22.19
C ILE A 712 26.86 -9.65 23.18
N LYS A 713 25.80 -10.09 23.86
CA LYS A 713 25.88 -11.16 24.87
C LYS A 713 25.14 -12.42 24.45
N GLU A 714 24.10 -12.27 23.65
CA GLU A 714 23.25 -13.39 23.23
C GLU A 714 22.70 -13.18 21.82
N GLU A 715 22.30 -14.25 21.18
CA GLU A 715 21.62 -14.21 19.90
C GLU A 715 20.25 -13.51 20.02
N TYR A 716 19.88 -12.73 19.02
CA TYR A 716 18.65 -11.93 18.99
C TYR A 716 18.57 -10.84 20.08
N GLU A 717 19.69 -10.47 20.73
CA GLU A 717 19.72 -9.30 21.62
C GLU A 717 19.33 -8.03 20.87
N SER A 718 18.59 -7.13 21.52
CA SER A 718 18.18 -5.87 20.93
C SER A 718 18.63 -4.67 21.75
N PHE A 719 18.78 -3.55 21.08
CA PHE A 719 19.18 -2.28 21.66
C PHE A 719 18.26 -1.16 21.23
N ARG A 720 17.94 -0.24 22.16
CA ARG A 720 17.23 1.00 21.88
C ARG A 720 17.96 2.15 22.54
N PHE A 721 18.28 3.20 21.80
CA PHE A 721 18.99 4.37 22.28
C PHE A 721 18.24 5.63 21.89
N GLU A 722 17.92 6.44 22.88
CA GLU A 722 17.38 7.78 22.64
C GLU A 722 18.48 8.70 22.12
N ILE A 723 18.15 9.50 21.13
CA ILE A 723 18.98 10.54 20.55
C ILE A 723 18.36 11.87 20.99
N LYS A 724 19.06 12.65 21.78
CA LYS A 724 18.56 13.92 22.33
C LYS A 724 19.45 15.08 21.94
N LYS A 725 18.86 16.11 21.34
CA LYS A 725 19.52 17.39 21.14
C LYS A 725 19.72 18.07 22.49
N VAL A 726 20.95 18.56 22.78
CA VAL A 726 21.33 19.14 24.08
C VAL A 726 21.86 20.55 23.94
#